data_92c4835fc1a1f5570c4c33c87e1603c5
#
_entry.id   92c4835fc1a1f5570c4c33c87e1603c5
#
_cell.length_a   1.000
_cell.length_b   1.000
_cell.length_c   1.000
_cell.angle_alpha   90.00
_cell.angle_beta   90.00
_cell.angle_gamma   90.00
#
_symmetry.space_group_name_H-M   'P 1'
#
loop_
_entity.id
_entity.type
_entity.pdbx_description
1 polymer ?
#
loop_
_entity_poly.entity_id
_entity_poly.type
_entity_poly.pdbx_seq_one_letter_code
_entity_poly.pdbx_strand_id
1 'polypeptide(L)'
;MSRSHSRGRHLRLAAALGLALMLLAPSAAHTRLLITRRSLTVIAPGARAVIMRDPFRLAIERGGGAPALAEVANRLGPALGLPTTIDPISPGLDSQSTRTLYAPLSFLVGSENLVQHAGLVWGGNLLSGVRKGIQYSARRVLTAQRVGGGVRLTLSTNDPSGRRLIVTVTARGGAAIQVSATPRPTAGVAQIGDSFQSGADEGFFGFGGRHNAIDQRGRIFSSFVSEENLDDFGATNRLLSLYPNGVTGAYYPQAEFYSSRPYGFLLAQPQLARFKLDAGGREEWNVTASARSLNYVVAPGNAPRAIRTLTAMSGRQPAPPSWALGPMLDRLVKIFGETRADYESNLRADLVNIARYKLPMTAYRIEGWGFPSADNDGFALHTEITPQLQASLIAQLRRRRIHPLVYLRPWVTPGSAPVSQGLVVRTAAGAPYYTTDTTGHPIALLDFTNPGAVRFWQRQVAKALDLGADGFMQDFGEEVLFDMHFHDGEAGTTMHNRYPVLYARATRQEFTRYERQHPGRTPFFYSRAGYSGLPGSAAYEGGNFPGDETTDWSHTSGLASLTTDMLSRAVDGAYGYGTDIGGYYDLVTPPTTKQLFLRWAEWAALSPIFRLHGSGRAGTHTPWSYDAQTVRVYEALSRLHLKAVPLIMSLWHQADRTGMPITRPLWLAFPHERRARSQDQEWLLGPEVLVAPVVTEGANSRTVFFPAGCWRSQDDGRTYRGPRSAVVSAPLTQLPYFARCATRPFAVAGRSVPAAIRPR
;
A
#
# COMPACT_ATOMS: atom_id res chain seq x y z
N MET A 1 -35.16 18.72 63.87
CA MET A 1 -36.29 19.00 62.96
C MET A 1 -35.68 19.38 61.63
N SER A 2 -35.78 18.64 60.72
CA SER A 2 -36.51 18.11 59.59
C SER A 2 -35.57 18.13 58.41
N ARG A 3 -35.06 17.00 57.90
CA ARG A 3 -35.55 16.12 56.78
C ARG A 3 -36.03 16.98 55.60
N SER A 4 -35.61 16.80 54.35
CA SER A 4 -35.22 15.72 53.47
C SER A 4 -35.21 16.26 52.02
N HIS A 5 -34.66 15.46 51.11
CA HIS A 5 -34.81 15.43 49.64
C HIS A 5 -33.68 16.01 48.78
N SER A 6 -32.78 15.13 48.38
CA SER A 6 -32.26 15.12 47.00
C SER A 6 -31.72 13.72 46.64
N ARG A 7 -32.61 12.82 46.34
CA ARG A 7 -32.30 11.61 45.58
C ARG A 7 -33.14 11.67 44.29
N GLY A 8 -32.52 11.88 43.13
CA GLY A 8 -33.30 11.88 41.89
C GLY A 8 -32.66 12.53 40.67
N ARG A 9 -31.34 12.46 40.50
CA ARG A 9 -30.71 12.96 39.26
C ARG A 9 -29.62 12.06 38.63
N HIS A 10 -29.35 10.87 39.14
CA HIS A 10 -28.30 9.97 38.60
C HIS A 10 -28.81 8.78 37.77
N LEU A 11 -30.14 8.64 37.54
CA LEU A 11 -30.68 7.51 36.78
C LEU A 11 -31.11 7.83 35.34
N ARG A 12 -30.89 9.06 34.83
CA ARG A 12 -31.27 9.41 33.45
C ARG A 12 -30.12 9.55 32.46
N LEU A 13 -28.85 9.47 32.90
CA LEU A 13 -27.68 9.50 32.00
C LEU A 13 -27.19 8.09 31.56
N ALA A 14 -27.57 7.03 32.24
CA ALA A 14 -27.17 5.67 31.87
C ALA A 14 -28.02 5.05 30.74
N ALA A 15 -29.22 5.58 30.49
CA ALA A 15 -30.11 5.07 29.44
C ALA A 15 -29.88 5.69 28.06
N ALA A 16 -29.18 6.82 27.97
CA ALA A 16 -28.89 7.50 26.70
C ALA A 16 -27.59 7.01 26.01
N LEU A 17 -26.65 6.40 26.74
CA LEU A 17 -25.45 5.77 26.14
C LEU A 17 -25.67 4.33 25.67
N GLY A 18 -26.73 3.65 26.12
CA GLY A 18 -27.08 2.31 25.69
C GLY A 18 -27.79 2.25 24.32
N LEU A 19 -28.41 3.36 23.89
CA LEU A 19 -29.14 3.40 22.61
C LEU A 19 -28.29 3.83 21.40
N ALA A 20 -27.13 4.44 21.63
CA ALA A 20 -26.22 4.86 20.53
C ALA A 20 -25.28 3.77 20.03
N LEU A 21 -25.08 2.67 20.79
CA LEU A 21 -24.28 1.51 20.36
C LEU A 21 -25.08 0.39 19.67
N MET A 22 -26.41 0.48 19.61
CA MET A 22 -27.24 -0.50 18.91
C MET A 22 -27.57 -0.12 17.45
N LEU A 23 -27.07 1.00 16.93
CA LEU A 23 -27.37 1.45 15.57
C LEU A 23 -26.27 1.14 14.53
N LEU A 24 -25.24 0.36 14.88
CA LEU A 24 -24.16 -0.07 13.96
C LEU A 24 -24.04 -1.59 13.83
N ALA A 25 -25.03 -2.37 14.19
CA ALA A 25 -25.12 -3.73 13.69
C ALA A 25 -25.60 -3.66 12.22
N PRO A 26 -24.79 -4.08 11.20
CA PRO A 26 -25.28 -4.15 9.84
C PRO A 26 -26.48 -5.09 9.83
N SER A 27 -27.63 -4.57 9.42
CA SER A 27 -28.86 -5.32 9.40
C SER A 27 -28.69 -6.58 8.55
N ALA A 28 -28.63 -7.74 9.18
CA ALA A 28 -28.77 -9.06 8.56
C ALA A 28 -30.15 -9.25 7.87
N ALA A 29 -30.96 -8.20 7.84
CA ALA A 29 -32.38 -8.25 7.58
C ALA A 29 -32.80 -8.56 6.13
N HIS A 30 -31.86 -8.71 5.17
CA HIS A 30 -32.26 -8.83 3.75
C HIS A 30 -31.50 -9.91 2.96
N THR A 31 -30.78 -10.82 3.62
CA THR A 31 -30.14 -11.95 2.92
C THR A 31 -31.12 -13.10 2.79
N ARG A 32 -31.35 -13.56 1.58
CA ARG A 32 -32.24 -14.70 1.26
C ARG A 32 -31.40 -15.88 0.79
N LEU A 33 -31.75 -17.08 1.19
CA LEU A 33 -31.18 -18.32 0.69
C LEU A 33 -32.26 -19.09 -0.07
N LEU A 34 -32.01 -19.30 -1.38
CA LEU A 34 -32.83 -20.19 -2.21
C LEU A 34 -32.12 -21.51 -2.37
N ILE A 35 -32.87 -22.61 -2.19
CA ILE A 35 -32.34 -23.97 -2.31
C ILE A 35 -33.16 -24.72 -3.34
N THR A 36 -32.50 -25.26 -4.36
CA THR A 36 -33.10 -26.14 -5.36
C THR A 36 -32.38 -27.50 -5.36
N ARG A 37 -32.85 -28.44 -6.16
CA ARG A 37 -32.17 -29.73 -6.33
C ARG A 37 -30.77 -29.55 -6.97
N ARG A 38 -30.58 -28.57 -7.85
CA ARG A 38 -29.35 -28.35 -8.63
C ARG A 38 -28.43 -27.29 -8.06
N SER A 39 -28.98 -26.33 -7.31
CA SER A 39 -28.21 -25.17 -6.86
C SER A 39 -28.68 -24.61 -5.52
N LEU A 40 -27.79 -23.83 -4.89
CA LEU A 40 -28.10 -22.94 -3.76
C LEU A 40 -27.76 -21.51 -4.20
N THR A 41 -28.56 -20.55 -3.76
CA THR A 41 -28.29 -19.14 -4.09
C THR A 41 -28.40 -18.29 -2.84
N VAL A 42 -27.27 -17.65 -2.46
CA VAL A 42 -27.22 -16.61 -1.43
C VAL A 42 -27.50 -15.29 -2.11
N ILE A 43 -28.56 -14.57 -1.70
CA ILE A 43 -29.01 -13.32 -2.31
C ILE A 43 -28.89 -12.20 -1.30
N ALA A 44 -28.12 -11.18 -1.63
CA ALA A 44 -28.04 -9.89 -0.95
C ALA A 44 -28.51 -8.76 -1.90
N PRO A 45 -28.83 -7.54 -1.42
CA PRO A 45 -29.35 -6.46 -2.25
C PRO A 45 -28.46 -6.09 -3.45
N GLY A 46 -27.17 -6.24 -3.33
CA GLY A 46 -26.21 -5.85 -4.37
C GLY A 46 -25.30 -6.96 -4.87
N ALA A 47 -25.45 -8.21 -4.39
CA ALA A 47 -24.62 -9.33 -4.77
C ALA A 47 -25.36 -10.65 -4.62
N ARG A 48 -25.08 -11.61 -5.51
CA ARG A 48 -25.60 -12.97 -5.45
C ARG A 48 -24.45 -13.97 -5.60
N ALA A 49 -24.52 -15.07 -4.86
CA ALA A 49 -23.66 -16.22 -5.07
C ALA A 49 -24.51 -17.43 -5.47
N VAL A 50 -24.28 -17.95 -6.65
CA VAL A 50 -24.92 -19.14 -7.20
C VAL A 50 -23.96 -20.31 -7.06
N ILE A 51 -24.38 -21.35 -6.34
CA ILE A 51 -23.57 -22.53 -6.02
C ILE A 51 -24.22 -23.73 -6.69
N MET A 52 -23.59 -24.25 -7.74
CA MET A 52 -23.98 -25.53 -8.34
C MET A 52 -23.58 -26.67 -7.42
N ARG A 53 -24.44 -27.69 -7.29
CA ARG A 53 -24.24 -28.74 -6.31
C ARG A 53 -23.41 -29.92 -6.84
N ASP A 54 -23.61 -30.30 -8.08
CA ASP A 54 -22.93 -31.41 -8.72
C ASP A 54 -22.85 -31.19 -10.24
N PRO A 55 -21.67 -30.99 -10.81
CA PRO A 55 -20.41 -30.74 -10.11
C PRO A 55 -20.46 -29.41 -9.33
N PHE A 56 -19.68 -29.33 -8.23
CA PHE A 56 -19.55 -28.07 -7.47
C PHE A 56 -18.93 -26.97 -8.33
N ARG A 57 -19.56 -25.80 -8.26
CA ARG A 57 -19.06 -24.59 -8.90
C ARG A 57 -19.72 -23.36 -8.28
N LEU A 58 -18.92 -22.35 -7.99
CA LEU A 58 -19.39 -21.06 -7.49
C LEU A 58 -19.37 -20.00 -8.59
N ALA A 59 -20.43 -19.23 -8.69
CA ALA A 59 -20.49 -18.01 -9.51
C ALA A 59 -21.03 -16.84 -8.68
N ILE A 60 -20.48 -15.64 -8.91
CA ILE A 60 -20.87 -14.42 -8.22
C ILE A 60 -21.35 -13.43 -9.26
N GLU A 61 -22.54 -12.85 -9.02
CA GLU A 61 -23.23 -11.94 -9.93
C GLU A 61 -23.85 -10.76 -9.16
N ARG A 62 -24.26 -9.72 -9.88
CA ARG A 62 -24.88 -8.55 -9.27
C ARG A 62 -26.41 -8.64 -9.16
N GLY A 63 -27.07 -9.23 -10.08
CA GLY A 63 -28.54 -9.12 -10.12
C GLY A 63 -29.28 -10.09 -11.04
N GLY A 64 -28.75 -11.28 -11.31
CA GLY A 64 -29.42 -12.30 -12.12
C GLY A 64 -29.15 -12.21 -13.61
N GLY A 65 -28.06 -11.54 -13.99
CA GLY A 65 -27.47 -11.55 -15.33
C GLY A 65 -26.32 -12.55 -15.47
N ALA A 66 -25.45 -12.33 -16.45
CA ALA A 66 -24.22 -13.11 -16.59
C ALA A 66 -23.34 -12.95 -15.34
N PRO A 67 -22.63 -14.02 -14.91
CA PRO A 67 -21.72 -13.95 -13.78
C PRO A 67 -20.64 -12.88 -13.96
N ALA A 68 -20.45 -12.06 -12.93
CA ALA A 68 -19.31 -11.15 -12.85
C ALA A 68 -18.01 -11.92 -12.67
N LEU A 69 -18.05 -12.97 -11.82
CA LEU A 69 -16.96 -13.92 -11.57
C LEU A 69 -17.54 -15.32 -11.47
N ALA A 70 -16.87 -16.30 -12.08
CA ALA A 70 -17.23 -17.71 -11.98
C ALA A 70 -15.99 -18.58 -11.88
N GLU A 71 -16.02 -19.59 -11.00
CA GLU A 71 -14.97 -20.61 -10.97
C GLU A 71 -14.83 -21.33 -12.31
N VAL A 72 -13.64 -21.84 -12.60
CA VAL A 72 -13.38 -22.69 -13.77
C VAL A 72 -14.13 -24.02 -13.66
N ALA A 73 -14.34 -24.69 -14.77
CA ALA A 73 -14.81 -26.08 -14.76
C ALA A 73 -13.72 -26.99 -14.16
N ASN A 74 -14.13 -27.94 -13.32
CA ASN A 74 -13.19 -28.90 -12.79
C ASN A 74 -12.73 -29.87 -13.90
N ARG A 75 -11.49 -29.71 -14.34
CA ARG A 75 -10.86 -30.55 -15.38
C ARG A 75 -10.11 -31.75 -14.82
N LEU A 76 -10.03 -31.89 -13.49
CA LEU A 76 -9.46 -33.09 -12.86
C LEU A 76 -10.41 -34.27 -13.04
N GLY A 77 -9.90 -35.35 -13.56
CA GLY A 77 -10.62 -36.60 -13.60
C GLY A 77 -11.08 -37.06 -12.20
N PRO A 78 -12.05 -37.96 -12.11
CA PRO A 78 -12.66 -38.34 -10.83
C PRO A 78 -11.71 -38.99 -9.82
N ALA A 79 -10.53 -39.45 -10.22
CA ALA A 79 -9.73 -40.39 -9.43
C ALA A 79 -8.32 -39.92 -9.03
N LEU A 80 -7.79 -38.84 -9.55
CA LEU A 80 -6.37 -38.53 -9.34
C LEU A 80 -6.15 -37.04 -9.06
N GLY A 81 -5.53 -36.75 -7.91
CA GLY A 81 -4.81 -35.51 -7.71
C GLY A 81 -3.61 -35.45 -8.66
N LEU A 82 -3.23 -34.27 -9.12
CA LEU A 82 -2.00 -34.13 -9.90
C LEU A 82 -0.80 -33.99 -8.95
N PRO A 83 0.26 -34.82 -9.19
CA PRO A 83 1.52 -34.58 -8.50
C PRO A 83 2.05 -33.21 -8.92
N THR A 84 2.21 -32.33 -7.97
CA THR A 84 2.92 -31.08 -8.14
C THR A 84 4.35 -31.28 -7.67
N THR A 85 5.22 -31.53 -8.60
CA THR A 85 6.66 -31.56 -8.35
C THR A 85 7.21 -30.18 -8.64
N ILE A 86 7.75 -29.52 -7.59
CA ILE A 86 8.59 -28.34 -7.67
C ILE A 86 7.87 -27.13 -8.27
N ASP A 87 7.31 -26.32 -7.42
CA ASP A 87 6.98 -24.93 -7.71
C ASP A 87 8.06 -24.06 -7.05
N PRO A 88 9.10 -23.62 -7.77
CA PRO A 88 10.08 -22.72 -7.19
C PRO A 88 9.38 -21.41 -6.89
N ILE A 89 9.34 -21.03 -5.61
CA ILE A 89 8.95 -19.71 -5.20
C ILE A 89 10.23 -18.89 -5.23
N SER A 90 10.52 -18.30 -6.37
CA SER A 90 11.54 -17.28 -6.50
C SER A 90 10.90 -16.05 -7.09
N PRO A 91 10.92 -14.93 -6.39
CA PRO A 91 10.63 -13.65 -7.03
C PRO A 91 11.58 -13.53 -8.21
N GLY A 92 11.17 -13.17 -9.38
CA GLY A 92 12.01 -13.09 -10.59
C GLY A 92 12.20 -14.38 -11.41
N LEU A 93 12.04 -15.58 -10.85
CA LEU A 93 12.06 -16.84 -11.62
C LEU A 93 10.67 -17.42 -11.86
N ASP A 94 9.64 -16.70 -11.49
CA ASP A 94 8.25 -17.12 -11.55
C ASP A 94 7.69 -17.31 -12.97
N SER A 95 8.52 -17.13 -13.99
CA SER A 95 8.02 -16.87 -15.33
C SER A 95 7.48 -18.10 -16.06
N GLN A 96 7.82 -19.35 -15.73
CA GLN A 96 7.52 -20.41 -16.71
C GLN A 96 7.15 -21.81 -16.22
N SER A 97 7.38 -22.24 -15.00
CA SER A 97 7.38 -23.70 -14.76
C SER A 97 6.23 -24.27 -13.93
N THR A 98 5.26 -23.47 -13.53
CA THR A 98 4.26 -23.97 -12.59
C THR A 98 3.03 -24.52 -13.29
N ARG A 99 2.95 -25.82 -13.36
CA ARG A 99 1.70 -26.53 -13.64
C ARG A 99 0.72 -26.39 -12.46
N THR A 100 0.35 -25.15 -12.13
CA THR A 100 -0.77 -24.94 -11.19
C THR A 100 -2.02 -25.38 -11.92
N LEU A 101 -2.67 -26.34 -11.34
CA LEU A 101 -3.92 -26.82 -11.86
C LEU A 101 -5.02 -25.80 -11.57
N TYR A 102 -5.69 -25.33 -12.60
CA TYR A 102 -6.88 -24.52 -12.45
C TYR A 102 -8.06 -25.43 -12.12
N ALA A 103 -8.57 -25.29 -10.89
CA ALA A 103 -9.71 -26.06 -10.40
C ALA A 103 -10.49 -25.23 -9.36
N PRO A 104 -11.80 -25.43 -9.25
CA PRO A 104 -12.59 -24.77 -8.22
C PRO A 104 -12.13 -25.26 -6.84
N LEU A 105 -11.96 -24.35 -5.89
CA LEU A 105 -11.52 -24.62 -4.50
C LEU A 105 -10.60 -25.83 -4.39
N SER A 106 -9.31 -25.63 -4.57
CA SER A 106 -8.30 -26.68 -4.53
C SER A 106 -7.31 -26.51 -3.39
N PHE A 107 -6.67 -27.60 -2.96
CA PHE A 107 -5.67 -27.56 -1.90
C PHE A 107 -4.55 -28.57 -2.18
N LEU A 108 -3.34 -28.23 -1.71
CA LEU A 108 -2.16 -29.07 -1.82
C LEU A 108 -1.95 -29.83 -0.50
N VAL A 109 -1.87 -31.16 -0.59
CA VAL A 109 -1.44 -32.01 0.52
C VAL A 109 0.00 -32.43 0.29
N GLY A 110 0.88 -32.00 1.21
CA GLY A 110 2.32 -32.20 1.07
C GLY A 110 3.11 -31.26 1.97
N SER A 111 4.21 -30.78 1.46
CA SER A 111 5.11 -29.84 2.15
C SER A 111 5.36 -28.59 1.33
N GLU A 112 5.55 -27.50 2.02
CA GLU A 112 6.04 -26.23 1.49
C GLU A 112 7.22 -25.81 2.35
N ASN A 113 8.42 -25.81 1.77
CA ASN A 113 9.63 -25.32 2.39
C ASN A 113 9.92 -23.93 1.82
N LEU A 114 9.49 -22.90 2.54
CA LEU A 114 9.80 -21.50 2.26
C LEU A 114 11.10 -21.14 2.95
N VAL A 115 12.02 -20.53 2.23
CA VAL A 115 13.29 -20.03 2.76
C VAL A 115 13.35 -18.54 2.48
N GLN A 116 13.49 -17.76 3.54
CA GLN A 116 13.84 -16.36 3.44
C GLN A 116 15.37 -16.27 3.54
N HIS A 117 15.98 -15.62 2.57
CA HIS A 117 17.41 -15.36 2.58
C HIS A 117 17.65 -13.95 3.12
N ALA A 118 18.65 -13.83 4.00
CA ALA A 118 19.18 -12.53 4.31
C ALA A 118 19.82 -11.94 3.05
N GLY A 119 19.31 -10.80 2.59
CA GLY A 119 20.04 -9.99 1.60
C GLY A 119 21.33 -9.47 2.21
N LEU A 120 22.24 -8.98 1.38
CA LEU A 120 23.51 -8.40 1.83
C LEU A 120 23.32 -7.20 2.78
N VAL A 121 22.15 -6.58 2.79
CA VAL A 121 21.88 -5.32 3.49
C VAL A 121 20.68 -5.40 4.44
N TRP A 122 19.69 -6.27 4.16
CA TRP A 122 18.47 -6.39 4.99
C TRP A 122 18.07 -7.84 5.14
N GLY A 123 17.84 -8.28 6.34
CA GLY A 123 17.49 -9.67 6.58
C GLY A 123 16.10 -10.03 6.07
N GLY A 124 15.99 -11.09 5.27
CA GLY A 124 14.74 -11.80 5.09
C GLY A 124 13.85 -11.42 3.91
N ASN A 125 14.31 -10.54 3.01
CA ASN A 125 13.48 -10.07 1.91
C ASN A 125 13.49 -10.96 0.65
N LEU A 126 14.40 -11.93 0.61
CA LEU A 126 14.47 -12.92 -0.44
C LEU A 126 13.65 -14.14 -0.11
N LEU A 127 12.67 -14.42 -0.94
CA LEU A 127 11.84 -15.60 -0.79
C LEU A 127 12.19 -16.64 -1.86
N SER A 128 12.62 -17.80 -1.43
CA SER A 128 12.67 -18.99 -2.28
C SER A 128 11.91 -20.14 -1.63
N GLY A 129 11.61 -21.18 -2.38
CA GLY A 129 10.95 -22.32 -1.79
C GLY A 129 10.64 -23.43 -2.75
N VAL A 130 10.31 -24.58 -2.19
CA VAL A 130 9.91 -25.76 -2.94
C VAL A 130 8.61 -26.28 -2.36
N ARG A 131 7.61 -26.44 -3.21
CA ARG A 131 6.36 -27.13 -2.90
C ARG A 131 6.38 -28.53 -3.48
N LYS A 132 6.04 -29.52 -2.66
CA LYS A 132 5.87 -30.91 -3.08
C LYS A 132 4.58 -31.45 -2.53
N GLY A 133 3.81 -32.15 -3.36
CA GLY A 133 2.57 -32.76 -2.89
C GLY A 133 1.60 -33.10 -3.99
N ILE A 134 0.39 -33.36 -3.60
CA ILE A 134 -0.70 -33.70 -4.51
C ILE A 134 -1.81 -32.65 -4.33
N GLN A 135 -2.23 -32.05 -5.44
CA GLN A 135 -3.32 -31.09 -5.46
C GLN A 135 -4.66 -31.80 -5.64
N TYR A 136 -5.59 -31.54 -4.75
CA TYR A 136 -6.96 -32.02 -4.77
C TYR A 136 -7.94 -30.85 -4.89
N SER A 137 -9.18 -31.14 -5.33
CA SER A 137 -10.19 -30.09 -5.54
C SER A 137 -11.60 -30.52 -5.10
N ALA A 138 -12.46 -29.53 -4.91
CA ALA A 138 -13.88 -29.72 -4.64
C ALA A 138 -14.59 -30.47 -5.79
N ARG A 139 -15.58 -31.32 -5.44
CA ARG A 139 -16.33 -32.14 -6.42
C ARG A 139 -17.82 -31.85 -6.36
N ARG A 140 -18.48 -32.09 -5.25
CA ARG A 140 -19.93 -31.90 -5.08
C ARG A 140 -20.30 -31.49 -3.68
N VAL A 141 -21.46 -30.86 -3.53
CA VAL A 141 -22.05 -30.51 -2.24
C VAL A 141 -22.67 -31.74 -1.61
N LEU A 142 -22.16 -32.14 -0.45
CA LEU A 142 -22.71 -33.22 0.36
C LEU A 142 -23.83 -32.72 1.27
N THR A 143 -23.54 -31.64 2.01
CA THR A 143 -24.51 -31.03 2.92
C THR A 143 -24.51 -29.51 2.78
N ALA A 144 -25.63 -28.88 3.12
CA ALA A 144 -25.80 -27.45 3.15
C ALA A 144 -26.62 -27.05 4.38
N GLN A 145 -26.07 -26.15 5.19
CA GLN A 145 -26.71 -25.62 6.40
C GLN A 145 -26.82 -24.10 6.30
N ARG A 146 -27.99 -23.55 6.61
CA ARG A 146 -28.18 -22.11 6.72
C ARG A 146 -27.36 -21.56 7.88
N VAL A 147 -26.66 -20.46 7.64
CA VAL A 147 -25.94 -19.68 8.66
C VAL A 147 -26.35 -18.21 8.56
N GLY A 148 -25.97 -17.40 9.54
CA GLY A 148 -26.25 -15.96 9.51
C GLY A 148 -25.67 -15.31 8.23
N GLY A 149 -26.55 -14.76 7.38
CA GLY A 149 -26.15 -14.11 6.13
C GLY A 149 -25.81 -15.02 4.97
N GLY A 150 -26.00 -16.36 5.05
CA GLY A 150 -25.64 -17.25 3.95
C GLY A 150 -25.78 -18.74 4.22
N VAL A 151 -24.81 -19.52 3.73
CA VAL A 151 -24.81 -20.99 3.77
C VAL A 151 -23.43 -21.53 4.12
N ARG A 152 -23.41 -22.58 4.94
CA ARG A 152 -22.24 -23.43 5.20
C ARG A 152 -22.41 -24.75 4.47
N LEU A 153 -21.39 -25.16 3.73
CA LEU A 153 -21.39 -26.34 2.89
C LEU A 153 -20.33 -27.33 3.36
N THR A 154 -20.62 -28.62 3.22
CA THR A 154 -19.59 -29.66 3.22
C THR A 154 -19.48 -30.19 1.80
N LEU A 155 -18.29 -30.11 1.20
CA LEU A 155 -18.02 -30.59 -0.15
C LEU A 155 -17.21 -31.88 -0.08
N SER A 156 -17.51 -32.83 -0.96
CA SER A 156 -16.58 -33.92 -1.26
C SER A 156 -15.42 -33.38 -2.10
N THR A 157 -14.30 -34.06 -2.03
CA THR A 157 -13.10 -33.81 -2.85
C THR A 157 -12.68 -35.12 -3.56
N ASN A 158 -11.68 -35.00 -4.45
CA ASN A 158 -11.03 -36.16 -5.04
C ASN A 158 -9.83 -36.70 -4.22
N ASP A 159 -9.68 -36.26 -2.96
CA ASP A 159 -8.66 -36.77 -2.04
C ASP A 159 -9.06 -38.20 -1.62
N PRO A 160 -8.26 -39.25 -1.90
CA PRO A 160 -8.55 -40.62 -1.55
C PRO A 160 -8.58 -40.86 -0.02
N SER A 161 -7.96 -39.99 0.77
CA SER A 161 -8.04 -40.04 2.23
C SER A 161 -9.38 -39.53 2.79
N GLY A 162 -10.31 -39.11 1.91
CA GLY A 162 -11.64 -38.67 2.29
C GLY A 162 -11.73 -37.26 2.89
N ARG A 163 -10.70 -36.42 2.72
CA ARG A 163 -10.79 -34.99 3.16
C ARG A 163 -11.97 -34.32 2.48
N ARG A 164 -12.63 -33.47 3.25
CA ARG A 164 -13.77 -32.67 2.81
C ARG A 164 -13.42 -31.19 2.92
N LEU A 165 -14.01 -30.36 2.07
CA LEU A 165 -13.94 -28.91 2.19
C LEU A 165 -15.17 -28.40 2.95
N ILE A 166 -14.94 -27.65 4.02
CA ILE A 166 -15.97 -26.86 4.70
C ILE A 166 -15.93 -25.47 4.13
N VAL A 167 -17.01 -25.07 3.46
CA VAL A 167 -17.10 -23.79 2.76
C VAL A 167 -18.24 -22.97 3.33
N THR A 168 -17.97 -21.72 3.66
CA THR A 168 -18.99 -20.76 4.09
C THR A 168 -19.09 -19.65 3.05
N VAL A 169 -20.29 -19.41 2.54
CA VAL A 169 -20.58 -18.36 1.58
C VAL A 169 -21.59 -17.42 2.21
N THR A 170 -21.20 -16.17 2.46
CA THR A 170 -22.03 -15.18 3.14
C THR A 170 -22.04 -13.83 2.44
N ALA A 171 -23.13 -13.09 2.57
CA ALA A 171 -23.21 -11.70 2.17
C ALA A 171 -22.44 -10.79 3.14
N ARG A 172 -21.73 -9.81 2.61
CA ARG A 172 -21.03 -8.79 3.38
C ARG A 172 -21.51 -7.39 2.99
N GLY A 173 -21.95 -6.61 3.95
CA GLY A 173 -22.42 -5.23 3.74
C GLY A 173 -23.51 -5.08 2.68
N GLY A 174 -24.21 -6.17 2.33
CA GLY A 174 -25.24 -6.18 1.28
C GLY A 174 -24.75 -6.02 -0.17
N ALA A 175 -23.46 -5.77 -0.39
CA ALA A 175 -22.89 -5.45 -1.71
C ALA A 175 -21.75 -6.40 -2.15
N ALA A 176 -21.33 -7.33 -1.31
CA ALA A 176 -20.26 -8.29 -1.59
C ALA A 176 -20.60 -9.68 -1.07
N ILE A 177 -19.89 -10.67 -1.57
CA ILE A 177 -19.93 -12.06 -1.12
C ILE A 177 -18.56 -12.41 -0.52
N GLN A 178 -18.58 -12.94 0.69
CA GLN A 178 -17.41 -13.54 1.34
C GLN A 178 -17.47 -15.05 1.19
N VAL A 179 -16.33 -15.64 0.86
CA VAL A 179 -16.11 -17.08 0.78
C VAL A 179 -14.98 -17.47 1.72
N SER A 180 -15.24 -18.46 2.58
CA SER A 180 -14.22 -19.06 3.43
C SER A 180 -14.21 -20.55 3.21
N ALA A 181 -13.05 -21.16 2.98
CA ALA A 181 -12.89 -22.58 2.69
C ALA A 181 -11.79 -23.19 3.56
N THR A 182 -12.02 -24.38 4.13
CA THR A 182 -11.05 -25.08 4.96
C THR A 182 -11.15 -26.58 4.71
N PRO A 183 -10.06 -27.27 4.29
CA PRO A 183 -10.01 -28.73 4.24
C PRO A 183 -10.08 -29.35 5.64
N ARG A 184 -10.77 -30.46 5.77
CA ARG A 184 -10.86 -31.20 7.03
C ARG A 184 -10.58 -32.70 6.77
N PRO A 185 -9.61 -33.31 7.47
CA PRO A 185 -8.64 -32.68 8.41
C PRO A 185 -7.66 -31.73 7.70
N THR A 186 -7.08 -30.78 8.47
CA THR A 186 -6.10 -29.80 7.95
C THR A 186 -4.66 -30.33 7.94
N ALA A 187 -4.40 -31.46 8.60
CA ALA A 187 -3.07 -32.04 8.67
C ALA A 187 -2.49 -32.31 7.27
N GLY A 188 -1.24 -31.90 7.04
CA GLY A 188 -0.54 -32.05 5.77
C GLY A 188 -1.02 -31.11 4.66
N VAL A 189 -1.98 -30.21 4.89
CA VAL A 189 -2.34 -29.18 3.92
C VAL A 189 -1.31 -28.05 3.97
N ALA A 190 -0.60 -27.84 2.87
CA ALA A 190 0.42 -26.83 2.71
C ALA A 190 -0.13 -25.56 2.03
N GLN A 191 -1.09 -25.69 1.12
CA GLN A 191 -1.64 -24.59 0.35
C GLN A 191 -3.13 -24.81 0.06
N ILE A 192 -3.85 -23.72 -0.10
CA ILE A 192 -5.24 -23.69 -0.58
C ILE A 192 -5.43 -22.57 -1.58
N GLY A 193 -6.31 -22.74 -2.56
CA GLY A 193 -6.58 -21.73 -3.57
C GLY A 193 -7.90 -21.92 -4.29
N ASP A 194 -8.18 -20.98 -5.19
CA ASP A 194 -9.35 -21.01 -6.04
C ASP A 194 -9.00 -20.48 -7.45
N SER A 195 -9.76 -20.91 -8.44
CA SER A 195 -9.49 -20.58 -9.85
C SER A 195 -10.74 -20.15 -10.57
N PHE A 196 -10.61 -19.11 -11.37
CA PHE A 196 -11.72 -18.41 -11.98
C PHE A 196 -11.54 -18.24 -13.49
N GLN A 197 -12.65 -18.18 -14.20
CA GLN A 197 -12.67 -17.81 -15.62
C GLN A 197 -12.33 -16.32 -15.78
N SER A 198 -11.48 -16.04 -16.73
CA SER A 198 -11.18 -14.71 -17.24
C SER A 198 -11.85 -14.47 -18.58
N GLY A 199 -11.92 -13.23 -19.03
CA GLY A 199 -12.27 -12.89 -20.41
C GLY A 199 -11.04 -12.71 -21.27
N ALA A 200 -11.17 -12.88 -22.59
CA ALA A 200 -10.09 -12.73 -23.56
C ALA A 200 -9.33 -11.38 -23.46
N ASP A 201 -10.02 -10.32 -23.06
CA ASP A 201 -9.50 -8.95 -22.90
C ASP A 201 -9.61 -8.44 -21.46
N GLU A 202 -9.70 -9.32 -20.45
CA GLU A 202 -9.86 -8.89 -19.08
C GLU A 202 -8.56 -8.28 -18.54
N GLY A 203 -8.62 -7.02 -18.05
CA GLY A 203 -7.55 -6.35 -17.34
C GLY A 203 -7.73 -6.47 -15.83
N PHE A 204 -6.60 -6.48 -15.09
CA PHE A 204 -6.53 -6.62 -13.63
C PHE A 204 -5.73 -5.47 -13.03
N PHE A 205 -6.35 -4.62 -12.21
CA PHE A 205 -5.82 -3.35 -11.74
C PHE A 205 -5.82 -3.26 -10.22
N GLY A 206 -4.79 -2.68 -9.62
CA GLY A 206 -4.59 -2.59 -8.18
C GLY A 206 -3.39 -3.40 -7.72
N PHE A 207 -3.54 -4.19 -6.68
CA PHE A 207 -2.49 -5.01 -6.05
C PHE A 207 -1.44 -4.22 -5.28
N GLY A 208 -1.72 -2.94 -4.95
CA GLY A 208 -0.83 -2.06 -4.20
C GLY A 208 0.39 -1.61 -5.00
N GLY A 209 1.55 -1.55 -4.36
CA GLY A 209 2.79 -1.12 -4.99
C GLY A 209 3.19 -2.02 -6.16
N ARG A 210 2.96 -1.56 -7.38
CA ARG A 210 3.32 -2.26 -8.63
C ARG A 210 4.00 -1.30 -9.58
N HIS A 211 5.23 -1.63 -9.97
CA HIS A 211 6.10 -0.76 -10.76
C HIS A 211 6.05 -1.08 -12.24
N ASN A 212 5.76 -2.33 -12.58
CA ASN A 212 5.92 -2.91 -13.92
C ASN A 212 4.84 -2.52 -14.92
N ALA A 213 3.59 -2.42 -14.51
CA ALA A 213 2.46 -2.08 -15.36
C ALA A 213 1.21 -1.75 -14.52
N ILE A 214 0.31 -0.94 -15.07
CA ILE A 214 -1.00 -0.66 -14.45
C ILE A 214 -1.96 -1.85 -14.61
N ASP A 215 -1.90 -2.58 -15.71
CA ASP A 215 -2.65 -3.82 -15.96
C ASP A 215 -1.75 -5.02 -15.74
N GLN A 216 -2.10 -5.85 -14.77
CA GLN A 216 -1.32 -7.02 -14.36
C GLN A 216 -1.68 -8.29 -15.15
N ARG A 217 -2.46 -8.20 -16.22
CA ARG A 217 -2.76 -9.34 -17.09
C ARG A 217 -1.49 -10.02 -17.60
N GLY A 218 -1.50 -11.35 -17.63
CA GLY A 218 -0.37 -12.18 -18.06
C GLY A 218 0.72 -12.33 -16.99
N ARG A 219 0.54 -11.74 -15.81
CA ARG A 219 1.55 -11.73 -14.74
C ARG A 219 1.33 -12.82 -13.70
N ILE A 220 2.43 -13.23 -13.09
CA ILE A 220 2.46 -14.08 -11.91
C ILE A 220 3.27 -13.32 -10.84
N PHE A 221 2.72 -13.18 -9.65
CA PHE A 221 3.45 -12.54 -8.54
C PHE A 221 2.92 -13.00 -7.18
N SER A 222 3.73 -12.79 -6.17
CA SER A 222 3.38 -13.03 -4.78
C SER A 222 2.92 -11.74 -4.10
N SER A 223 1.87 -11.82 -3.28
CA SER A 223 1.49 -10.76 -2.36
C SER A 223 2.27 -10.95 -1.06
N PHE A 224 3.41 -10.29 -0.97
CA PHE A 224 4.41 -10.42 0.07
C PHE A 224 5.09 -9.08 0.28
N VAL A 225 5.06 -8.56 1.52
CA VAL A 225 5.73 -7.29 1.86
C VAL A 225 7.23 -7.49 1.75
N SER A 226 7.88 -6.77 0.86
CA SER A 226 9.31 -6.95 0.61
C SER A 226 9.93 -5.67 0.08
N GLU A 227 11.24 -5.56 0.24
CA GLU A 227 12.01 -4.54 -0.45
C GLU A 227 11.70 -4.54 -1.94
N GLU A 228 11.70 -3.36 -2.53
CA GLU A 228 11.55 -3.21 -3.97
C GLU A 228 12.71 -3.81 -4.73
N ASN A 229 12.47 -4.02 -6.00
CA ASN A 229 13.46 -4.60 -6.84
C ASN A 229 14.38 -3.56 -7.45
N LEU A 230 15.66 -3.77 -7.27
CA LEU A 230 16.73 -3.10 -7.99
C LEU A 230 17.20 -3.95 -9.19
N ASP A 231 16.31 -4.65 -9.90
CA ASP A 231 16.64 -5.58 -10.99
C ASP A 231 17.32 -4.94 -12.19
N ASP A 232 17.22 -3.61 -12.35
CA ASP A 232 17.87 -2.88 -13.44
C ASP A 232 19.38 -2.69 -13.26
N PHE A 233 19.99 -3.27 -12.24
CA PHE A 233 21.45 -3.31 -12.12
C PHE A 233 22.14 -4.13 -13.22
N GLY A 234 21.47 -4.34 -14.35
CA GLY A 234 21.99 -5.00 -15.51
C GLY A 234 22.37 -6.46 -15.25
N ALA A 235 22.18 -7.34 -16.20
CA ALA A 235 22.49 -8.76 -16.13
C ALA A 235 23.95 -9.10 -15.75
N THR A 236 24.80 -8.11 -15.59
CA THR A 236 26.23 -8.23 -15.27
C THR A 236 26.54 -8.18 -13.77
N ASN A 237 25.61 -7.77 -12.91
CA ASN A 237 25.91 -7.56 -11.48
C ASN A 237 24.94 -8.26 -10.51
N ARG A 238 24.62 -9.52 -10.78
CA ARG A 238 23.83 -10.38 -9.87
C ARG A 238 24.39 -10.50 -8.45
N LEU A 239 25.68 -10.19 -8.24
CA LEU A 239 26.32 -10.15 -6.93
C LEU A 239 25.98 -8.89 -6.13
N LEU A 240 25.50 -7.83 -6.78
CA LEU A 240 25.09 -6.57 -6.15
C LEU A 240 23.57 -6.33 -6.24
N SER A 241 22.79 -7.29 -6.74
CA SER A 241 21.34 -7.27 -6.60
C SER A 241 21.00 -7.43 -5.13
N LEU A 242 20.95 -6.29 -4.44
CA LEU A 242 20.65 -6.22 -3.01
C LEU A 242 19.19 -6.64 -2.73
N TYR A 243 18.34 -6.62 -3.75
CA TYR A 243 16.89 -6.81 -3.68
C TYR A 243 16.36 -7.66 -4.83
N PRO A 244 16.48 -8.97 -4.79
CA PRO A 244 16.17 -9.85 -5.92
C PRO A 244 14.69 -10.24 -6.03
N ASN A 245 13.78 -9.42 -5.50
CA ASN A 245 12.35 -9.71 -5.56
C ASN A 245 11.72 -9.50 -6.95
N GLY A 246 12.51 -9.09 -7.94
CA GLY A 246 12.06 -8.87 -9.30
C GLY A 246 11.03 -7.75 -9.42
N VAL A 247 10.56 -7.50 -10.61
CA VAL A 247 9.49 -6.52 -10.91
C VAL A 247 8.17 -6.76 -10.13
N THR A 248 8.12 -7.78 -9.32
CA THR A 248 6.97 -8.16 -8.49
C THR A 248 7.15 -7.85 -7.01
N GLY A 249 8.34 -7.44 -6.56
CA GLY A 249 8.60 -6.97 -5.21
C GLY A 249 7.81 -5.69 -4.91
N ALA A 250 7.37 -5.53 -3.67
CA ALA A 250 6.66 -4.33 -3.24
C ALA A 250 6.72 -4.16 -1.73
N TYR A 251 7.05 -2.97 -1.26
CA TYR A 251 6.91 -2.60 0.15
C TYR A 251 5.43 -2.56 0.60
N TYR A 252 4.54 -2.28 -0.34
CA TYR A 252 3.12 -2.06 -0.06
C TYR A 252 2.21 -2.95 -0.93
N PRO A 253 2.36 -4.29 -0.91
CA PRO A 253 1.48 -5.16 -1.67
C PRO A 253 0.08 -5.15 -1.07
N GLN A 254 -0.92 -5.07 -1.94
CA GLN A 254 -2.32 -5.21 -1.56
C GLN A 254 -2.86 -6.48 -2.24
N ALA A 255 -3.47 -7.37 -1.46
CA ALA A 255 -4.11 -8.56 -2.01
C ALA A 255 -5.54 -8.24 -2.50
N GLU A 256 -5.69 -7.09 -3.14
CA GLU A 256 -6.94 -6.49 -3.62
C GLU A 256 -6.77 -6.01 -5.06
N PHE A 257 -7.77 -6.24 -5.90
CA PHE A 257 -7.75 -5.77 -7.28
C PHE A 257 -9.15 -5.53 -7.86
N TYR A 258 -9.19 -4.82 -8.99
CA TYR A 258 -10.39 -4.50 -9.74
C TYR A 258 -10.25 -4.98 -11.18
N SER A 259 -11.25 -5.72 -11.65
CA SER A 259 -11.26 -6.21 -13.01
C SER A 259 -11.91 -5.20 -13.97
N SER A 260 -11.48 -5.21 -15.24
CA SER A 260 -12.19 -4.55 -16.33
C SER A 260 -13.59 -5.18 -16.57
N ARG A 261 -13.82 -6.41 -16.10
CA ARG A 261 -15.14 -6.99 -15.91
C ARG A 261 -15.76 -6.42 -14.63
N PRO A 262 -17.09 -6.52 -14.43
CA PRO A 262 -17.75 -5.80 -13.34
C PRO A 262 -17.60 -6.50 -11.98
N TYR A 263 -16.36 -6.61 -11.46
CA TYR A 263 -16.10 -7.07 -10.10
C TYR A 263 -14.78 -6.52 -9.55
N GLY A 264 -14.66 -6.52 -8.22
CA GLY A 264 -13.40 -6.43 -7.48
C GLY A 264 -13.22 -7.65 -6.58
N PHE A 265 -11.98 -7.97 -6.25
CA PHE A 265 -11.57 -9.11 -5.44
C PHE A 265 -10.63 -8.67 -4.32
N LEU A 266 -10.83 -9.18 -3.11
CA LEU A 266 -9.97 -8.97 -1.95
C LEU A 266 -9.68 -10.32 -1.30
N LEU A 267 -8.41 -10.71 -1.22
CA LEU A 267 -7.98 -11.82 -0.38
C LEU A 267 -7.87 -11.34 1.07
N ALA A 268 -8.80 -11.77 1.91
CA ALA A 268 -8.98 -11.26 3.27
C ALA A 268 -8.15 -12.04 4.30
N GLN A 269 -6.86 -12.24 4.03
CA GLN A 269 -5.93 -12.96 4.91
C GLN A 269 -4.48 -12.53 4.67
N PRO A 270 -3.58 -12.61 5.68
CA PRO A 270 -2.22 -12.08 5.61
C PRO A 270 -1.17 -13.07 5.11
N GLN A 271 -1.48 -14.36 4.98
CA GLN A 271 -0.48 -15.34 4.58
C GLN A 271 0.02 -15.06 3.16
N LEU A 272 1.26 -15.45 2.88
CA LEU A 272 1.83 -15.40 1.54
C LEU A 272 0.82 -15.94 0.52
N ALA A 273 0.49 -15.13 -0.47
CA ALA A 273 -0.42 -15.51 -1.54
C ALA A 273 0.21 -15.26 -2.90
N ARG A 274 -0.17 -16.07 -3.88
CA ARG A 274 0.28 -15.97 -5.25
C ARG A 274 -0.91 -15.80 -6.18
N PHE A 275 -0.80 -14.83 -7.06
CA PHE A 275 -1.76 -14.56 -8.12
C PHE A 275 -1.18 -14.95 -9.47
N LYS A 276 -1.96 -15.65 -10.30
CA LYS A 276 -1.68 -15.92 -11.70
C LYS A 276 -2.83 -15.36 -12.53
N LEU A 277 -2.56 -14.33 -13.30
CA LEU A 277 -3.58 -13.51 -13.96
C LEU A 277 -3.54 -13.76 -15.47
N ASP A 278 -4.23 -14.81 -15.94
CA ASP A 278 -4.22 -15.24 -17.32
C ASP A 278 -2.80 -15.49 -17.89
N ALA A 279 -1.90 -15.91 -17.04
CA ALA A 279 -0.55 -16.27 -17.44
C ALA A 279 -0.56 -17.51 -18.33
N GLY A 280 -0.26 -17.32 -19.61
CA GLY A 280 -0.34 -18.36 -20.63
C GLY A 280 -1.57 -18.30 -21.53
N GLY A 281 -2.39 -17.23 -21.43
CA GLY A 281 -3.49 -16.94 -22.38
C GLY A 281 -4.61 -17.99 -22.38
N ARG A 282 -4.94 -18.55 -21.21
CA ARG A 282 -5.97 -19.60 -21.07
C ARG A 282 -7.35 -19.05 -20.71
N GLU A 283 -7.47 -17.74 -20.60
CA GLU A 283 -8.68 -17.07 -20.10
C GLU A 283 -9.08 -17.56 -18.68
N GLU A 284 -8.08 -17.76 -17.83
CA GLU A 284 -8.23 -18.23 -16.45
C GLU A 284 -7.26 -17.50 -15.53
N TRP A 285 -7.70 -17.21 -14.31
CA TRP A 285 -6.82 -16.71 -13.27
C TRP A 285 -7.01 -17.48 -11.97
N ASN A 286 -6.01 -17.49 -11.10
CA ASN A 286 -6.13 -18.11 -9.80
C ASN A 286 -5.40 -17.32 -8.70
N VAL A 287 -5.81 -17.60 -7.46
CA VAL A 287 -5.12 -17.22 -6.24
C VAL A 287 -4.86 -18.46 -5.40
N THR A 288 -3.63 -18.58 -4.88
CA THR A 288 -3.25 -19.61 -3.92
C THR A 288 -2.60 -18.98 -2.71
N ALA A 289 -2.88 -19.49 -1.52
CA ALA A 289 -2.30 -19.02 -0.27
C ALA A 289 -1.55 -20.15 0.44
N SER A 290 -0.38 -19.85 0.99
CA SER A 290 0.41 -20.72 1.87
C SER A 290 -0.27 -20.81 3.23
N ALA A 291 -1.43 -21.44 3.24
CA ALA A 291 -2.34 -21.49 4.39
C ALA A 291 -3.18 -22.77 4.38
N ARG A 292 -3.79 -23.07 5.54
CA ARG A 292 -4.73 -24.19 5.71
C ARG A 292 -6.19 -23.78 5.51
N SER A 293 -6.44 -22.52 5.23
CA SER A 293 -7.76 -21.96 4.92
C SER A 293 -7.65 -20.84 3.92
N LEU A 294 -8.69 -20.64 3.13
CA LEU A 294 -8.81 -19.53 2.17
C LEU A 294 -9.97 -18.64 2.60
N ASN A 295 -9.76 -17.32 2.56
CA ASN A 295 -10.80 -16.35 2.84
C ASN A 295 -10.69 -15.17 1.87
N TYR A 296 -11.73 -14.95 1.06
CA TYR A 296 -11.76 -13.84 0.12
C TYR A 296 -13.14 -13.20 0.03
N VAL A 297 -13.17 -11.99 -0.49
CA VAL A 297 -14.38 -11.19 -0.71
C VAL A 297 -14.44 -10.77 -2.17
N VAL A 298 -15.62 -10.92 -2.79
CA VAL A 298 -15.89 -10.44 -4.16
C VAL A 298 -17.00 -9.41 -4.13
N ALA A 299 -16.74 -8.24 -4.71
CA ALA A 299 -17.71 -7.15 -4.87
C ALA A 299 -18.12 -7.04 -6.33
N PRO A 300 -19.29 -7.59 -6.74
CA PRO A 300 -19.77 -7.47 -8.12
C PRO A 300 -20.29 -6.06 -8.39
N GLY A 301 -19.92 -5.50 -9.54
CA GLY A 301 -20.28 -4.17 -10.00
C GLY A 301 -19.14 -3.50 -10.77
N ASN A 302 -19.41 -2.35 -11.38
CA ASN A 302 -18.36 -1.55 -12.05
C ASN A 302 -17.28 -1.12 -11.06
N ALA A 303 -16.10 -0.74 -11.57
CA ALA A 303 -14.95 -0.41 -10.76
C ALA A 303 -15.23 0.62 -9.64
N PRO A 304 -15.93 1.74 -9.85
CA PRO A 304 -16.26 2.68 -8.77
C PRO A 304 -17.06 2.05 -7.62
N ARG A 305 -17.99 1.12 -7.94
CA ARG A 305 -18.78 0.41 -6.92
C ARG A 305 -17.92 -0.62 -6.18
N ALA A 306 -17.13 -1.39 -6.91
CA ALA A 306 -16.23 -2.38 -6.32
C ALA A 306 -15.21 -1.72 -5.40
N ILE A 307 -14.55 -0.64 -5.83
CA ILE A 307 -13.65 0.18 -5.03
C ILE A 307 -14.33 0.67 -3.75
N ARG A 308 -15.52 1.27 -3.88
CA ARG A 308 -16.28 1.72 -2.72
C ARG A 308 -16.55 0.62 -1.72
N THR A 309 -16.88 -0.58 -2.21
CA THR A 309 -17.24 -1.73 -1.37
C THR A 309 -16.04 -2.34 -0.69
N LEU A 310 -14.96 -2.62 -1.44
CA LEU A 310 -13.78 -3.30 -0.90
C LEU A 310 -12.95 -2.38 -0.01
N THR A 311 -12.67 -1.13 -0.43
CA THR A 311 -11.91 -0.19 0.40
C THR A 311 -12.62 0.20 1.70
N ALA A 312 -13.95 0.06 1.76
CA ALA A 312 -14.68 0.20 3.03
C ALA A 312 -14.39 -0.96 4.01
N MET A 313 -13.87 -2.08 3.52
CA MET A 313 -13.49 -3.26 4.31
C MET A 313 -11.99 -3.31 4.57
N SER A 314 -11.17 -3.13 3.53
CA SER A 314 -9.71 -3.15 3.63
C SER A 314 -9.14 -1.88 4.26
N GLY A 315 -9.88 -0.78 4.22
CA GLY A 315 -9.52 0.50 4.82
C GLY A 315 -9.23 1.57 3.79
N ARG A 316 -9.38 2.83 4.22
CA ARG A 316 -9.09 4.03 3.45
C ARG A 316 -8.19 4.92 4.25
N GLN A 317 -7.22 5.50 3.60
CA GLN A 317 -6.28 6.40 4.22
C GLN A 317 -6.99 7.69 4.66
N PRO A 318 -7.00 8.03 5.97
CA PRO A 318 -7.64 9.23 6.48
C PRO A 318 -6.93 10.48 5.95
N ALA A 319 -7.70 11.57 5.78
CA ALA A 319 -7.13 12.83 5.32
C ALA A 319 -6.13 13.38 6.35
N PRO A 320 -4.87 13.67 5.96
CA PRO A 320 -3.88 14.28 6.84
C PRO A 320 -4.14 15.78 6.99
N PRO A 321 -3.45 16.48 7.89
CA PRO A 321 -3.44 17.93 7.89
C PRO A 321 -2.83 18.47 6.59
N SER A 322 -3.35 19.58 6.07
CA SER A 322 -2.94 20.11 4.75
C SER A 322 -1.45 20.44 4.64
N TRP A 323 -0.80 20.80 5.73
CA TRP A 323 0.64 21.06 5.76
C TRP A 323 1.47 19.81 5.44
N ALA A 324 0.94 18.62 5.72
CA ALA A 324 1.62 17.35 5.48
C ALA A 324 1.69 16.96 3.98
N LEU A 325 1.02 17.70 3.11
CA LEU A 325 1.14 17.49 1.66
C LEU A 325 2.43 18.09 1.09
N GLY A 326 3.14 18.89 1.85
CA GLY A 326 4.39 19.54 1.43
C GLY A 326 4.16 20.92 0.81
N PRO A 327 5.19 21.55 0.28
CA PRO A 327 6.55 21.02 0.07
C PRO A 327 7.29 20.72 1.37
N MET A 328 7.92 19.56 1.45
CA MET A 328 8.76 19.19 2.59
C MET A 328 10.18 18.81 2.16
N LEU A 329 11.12 18.99 3.07
CA LEU A 329 12.51 18.57 2.92
C LEU A 329 12.85 17.54 4.00
N ASP A 330 13.33 16.42 3.57
CA ASP A 330 13.84 15.35 4.42
C ASP A 330 15.39 15.37 4.34
N ARG A 331 16.05 15.73 5.44
CA ARG A 331 17.51 15.74 5.51
C ARG A 331 18.02 14.44 6.10
N LEU A 332 18.76 13.68 5.28
CA LEU A 332 19.47 12.49 5.70
C LEU A 332 20.96 12.77 5.87
N VAL A 333 21.61 12.05 6.76
CA VAL A 333 23.06 11.96 6.86
C VAL A 333 23.58 11.30 5.59
N LYS A 334 24.64 11.86 5.01
CA LYS A 334 25.34 11.25 3.89
C LYS A 334 25.99 9.94 4.34
N ILE A 335 25.69 8.84 3.69
CA ILE A 335 26.10 7.49 4.12
C ILE A 335 27.63 7.36 4.20
N PHE A 336 28.34 8.07 3.31
CA PHE A 336 29.82 8.02 3.29
C PHE A 336 30.46 9.40 3.45
N GLY A 337 31.37 9.49 4.40
CA GLY A 337 32.26 10.63 4.54
C GLY A 337 31.64 11.90 5.12
N GLU A 338 30.46 11.83 5.72
CA GLU A 338 29.88 12.95 6.46
C GLU A 338 30.10 12.75 7.97
N THR A 339 30.73 13.74 8.60
CA THR A 339 30.86 13.77 10.04
C THR A 339 29.59 14.35 10.67
N ARG A 340 29.41 14.17 11.98
CA ARG A 340 28.33 14.83 12.74
C ARG A 340 28.34 16.35 12.57
N ALA A 341 29.52 16.96 12.59
CA ALA A 341 29.67 18.42 12.41
C ALA A 341 29.22 18.86 10.99
N ASP A 342 29.52 18.07 9.97
CA ASP A 342 29.09 18.33 8.59
C ASP A 342 27.57 18.24 8.49
N TYR A 343 26.97 17.22 9.10
CA TYR A 343 25.51 17.04 9.12
C TYR A 343 24.80 18.22 9.82
N GLU A 344 25.28 18.62 11.01
CA GLU A 344 24.79 19.81 11.70
C GLU A 344 24.92 21.08 10.86
N SER A 345 26.05 21.25 10.20
CA SER A 345 26.30 22.37 9.27
C SER A 345 25.29 22.37 8.12
N ASN A 346 25.02 21.23 7.52
CA ASN A 346 24.06 21.06 6.43
C ASN A 346 22.63 21.37 6.89
N LEU A 347 22.20 20.93 8.07
CA LEU A 347 20.90 21.28 8.63
C LEU A 347 20.72 22.80 8.81
N ARG A 348 21.77 23.48 9.29
CA ARG A 348 21.76 24.95 9.43
C ARG A 348 21.73 25.65 8.08
N ALA A 349 22.52 25.16 7.11
CA ALA A 349 22.59 25.70 5.76
C ALA A 349 21.23 25.57 5.03
N ASP A 350 20.52 24.48 5.23
CA ASP A 350 19.17 24.31 4.68
C ASP A 350 18.22 25.42 5.14
N LEU A 351 18.19 25.72 6.44
CA LEU A 351 17.33 26.78 6.98
C LEU A 351 17.69 28.17 6.44
N VAL A 352 18.99 28.41 6.19
CA VAL A 352 19.46 29.64 5.55
C VAL A 352 19.02 29.69 4.10
N ASN A 353 19.21 28.61 3.34
CA ASN A 353 18.85 28.56 1.91
C ASN A 353 17.34 28.62 1.68
N ILE A 354 16.53 27.93 2.51
CA ILE A 354 15.07 28.02 2.46
C ILE A 354 14.63 29.49 2.63
N ALA A 355 15.22 30.21 3.59
CA ALA A 355 14.93 31.62 3.80
C ALA A 355 15.45 32.52 2.68
N ARG A 356 16.71 32.31 2.22
CA ARG A 356 17.36 33.07 1.16
C ARG A 356 16.57 33.02 -0.15
N TYR A 357 16.13 31.83 -0.51
CA TYR A 357 15.39 31.58 -1.77
C TYR A 357 13.88 31.68 -1.61
N LYS A 358 13.39 32.01 -0.39
CA LYS A 358 11.95 32.14 -0.07
C LYS A 358 11.14 30.91 -0.48
N LEU A 359 11.71 29.72 -0.31
CA LEU A 359 11.04 28.47 -0.66
C LEU A 359 9.86 28.20 0.30
N PRO A 360 8.69 27.85 -0.22
CA PRO A 360 7.49 27.70 0.59
C PRO A 360 7.42 26.33 1.28
N MET A 361 8.40 26.00 2.12
CA MET A 361 8.45 24.75 2.86
C MET A 361 7.38 24.71 3.94
N THR A 362 6.60 23.62 3.99
CA THR A 362 5.58 23.39 5.03
C THR A 362 6.09 22.48 6.15
N ALA A 363 6.98 21.54 5.83
CA ALA A 363 7.54 20.61 6.79
C ALA A 363 9.02 20.34 6.54
N TYR A 364 9.73 19.92 7.58
CA TYR A 364 11.14 19.56 7.52
C TYR A 364 11.37 18.33 8.41
N ARG A 365 11.88 17.24 7.84
CA ARG A 365 12.23 16.03 8.57
C ARG A 365 13.72 16.02 8.94
N ILE A 366 13.97 15.80 10.21
CA ILE A 366 15.32 15.62 10.77
C ILE A 366 15.56 14.12 10.87
N GLU A 367 16.49 13.61 10.08
CA GLU A 367 17.01 12.24 10.21
C GLU A 367 17.93 12.13 11.42
N GLY A 368 18.27 10.90 11.81
CA GLY A 368 19.21 10.69 12.91
C GLY A 368 18.60 10.98 14.27
N TRP A 369 17.27 10.94 14.36
CA TRP A 369 16.57 11.04 15.61
C TRP A 369 16.90 9.85 16.50
N GLY A 370 17.83 10.03 17.43
CA GLY A 370 18.07 9.14 18.54
C GLY A 370 17.53 9.79 19.81
N PHE A 371 16.76 9.09 20.58
CA PHE A 371 16.54 9.49 21.96
C PHE A 371 17.77 9.03 22.75
N PRO A 372 18.74 9.88 23.13
CA PRO A 372 19.67 9.53 24.16
C PRO A 372 18.82 9.41 25.40
N SER A 373 18.40 8.21 25.72
CA SER A 373 17.57 8.02 26.86
C SER A 373 18.43 7.55 28.02
N ALA A 374 18.25 8.23 29.15
CA ALA A 374 18.61 7.69 30.44
C ALA A 374 17.93 6.34 30.70
N ASP A 375 16.91 6.00 29.90
CA ASP A 375 16.02 4.86 30.08
C ASP A 375 16.45 3.62 29.27
N ASN A 376 17.56 3.68 28.52
CA ASN A 376 18.06 2.59 27.67
C ASN A 376 16.94 2.00 26.75
N ASP A 377 16.23 2.86 26.03
CA ASP A 377 15.07 2.47 25.20
C ASP A 377 15.43 1.74 23.91
N GLY A 378 16.71 1.69 23.57
CA GLY A 378 17.20 0.94 22.42
C GLY A 378 17.11 1.64 21.07
N PHE A 379 16.61 2.89 21.01
CA PHE A 379 16.53 3.67 19.76
C PHE A 379 17.82 4.45 19.43
N ALA A 380 18.88 4.32 20.20
CA ALA A 380 20.12 5.10 20.09
C ALA A 380 21.01 4.73 18.88
N LEU A 381 20.47 4.10 17.83
CA LEU A 381 21.27 3.72 16.65
C LEU A 381 21.65 4.91 15.75
N HIS A 382 21.04 6.07 15.94
CA HIS A 382 21.36 7.31 15.23
C HIS A 382 21.69 8.41 16.23
N THR A 383 22.96 8.46 16.62
CA THR A 383 23.50 9.46 17.57
C THR A 383 24.09 10.68 16.86
N GLU A 384 23.76 10.89 15.59
CA GLU A 384 24.30 11.97 14.78
C GLU A 384 23.88 13.34 15.28
N ILE A 385 22.80 13.42 16.08
CA ILE A 385 22.30 14.69 16.62
C ILE A 385 22.20 14.65 18.14
N THR A 386 22.69 15.70 18.80
CA THR A 386 22.46 15.87 20.24
C THR A 386 21.01 16.28 20.55
N PRO A 387 20.47 15.95 21.74
CA PRO A 387 19.16 16.43 22.16
C PRO A 387 19.04 17.96 22.15
N GLN A 388 20.11 18.66 22.47
CA GLN A 388 20.17 20.13 22.46
C GLN A 388 20.04 20.66 21.03
N LEU A 389 20.71 20.03 20.07
CA LEU A 389 20.57 20.40 18.66
C LEU A 389 19.17 20.12 18.14
N GLN A 390 18.59 18.96 18.46
CA GLN A 390 17.21 18.62 18.10
C GLN A 390 16.21 19.64 18.61
N ALA A 391 16.26 19.97 19.89
CA ALA A 391 15.38 20.98 20.51
C ALA A 391 15.56 22.35 19.85
N SER A 392 16.81 22.74 19.57
CA SER A 392 17.12 23.99 18.87
C SER A 392 16.54 24.03 17.46
N LEU A 393 16.69 22.94 16.67
CA LEU A 393 16.17 22.85 15.31
C LEU A 393 14.63 22.86 15.30
N ILE A 394 13.99 22.10 16.16
CA ILE A 394 12.53 22.09 16.31
C ILE A 394 12.03 23.50 16.61
N ALA A 395 12.65 24.19 17.57
CA ALA A 395 12.27 25.55 17.93
C ALA A 395 12.49 26.54 16.76
N GLN A 396 13.55 26.38 15.97
CA GLN A 396 13.82 27.20 14.79
C GLN A 396 12.81 26.97 13.66
N LEU A 397 12.45 25.70 13.38
CA LEU A 397 11.44 25.34 12.40
C LEU A 397 10.07 25.91 12.78
N ARG A 398 9.65 25.75 14.03
CA ARG A 398 8.38 26.28 14.52
C ARG A 398 8.28 27.81 14.43
N ARG A 399 9.36 28.54 14.77
CA ARG A 399 9.40 30.00 14.57
C ARG A 399 9.21 30.40 13.10
N ARG A 400 9.61 29.57 12.15
CA ARG A 400 9.43 29.78 10.70
C ARG A 400 8.10 29.22 10.18
N ARG A 401 7.27 28.65 11.05
CA ARG A 401 6.01 27.97 10.69
C ARG A 401 6.24 26.78 9.75
N ILE A 402 7.37 26.10 9.92
CA ILE A 402 7.70 24.83 9.27
C ILE A 402 7.48 23.72 10.29
N HIS A 403 6.70 22.70 9.93
CA HIS A 403 6.36 21.58 10.80
C HIS A 403 7.55 20.63 10.93
N PRO A 404 8.10 20.42 12.14
CA PRO A 404 9.20 19.49 12.33
C PRO A 404 8.70 18.05 12.31
N LEU A 405 9.33 17.22 11.50
CA LEU A 405 9.16 15.77 11.47
C LEU A 405 10.45 15.11 11.93
N VAL A 406 10.31 13.88 12.45
CA VAL A 406 11.43 13.05 12.88
C VAL A 406 11.37 11.69 12.20
N TYR A 407 12.25 10.75 12.60
CA TYR A 407 12.35 9.42 12.03
C TYR A 407 12.20 8.37 13.13
N LEU A 408 11.32 7.39 12.94
CA LEU A 408 11.11 6.28 13.87
C LEU A 408 11.03 4.96 13.10
N ARG A 409 11.54 3.90 13.74
CA ARG A 409 11.54 2.53 13.20
C ARG A 409 11.27 1.51 14.30
N PRO A 410 10.82 0.28 13.99
CA PRO A 410 10.33 -0.68 14.98
C PRO A 410 11.45 -1.53 15.60
N TRP A 411 12.70 -1.10 15.52
CA TRP A 411 13.88 -1.85 15.99
C TRP A 411 14.42 -1.30 17.30
N VAL A 412 14.97 -2.22 18.08
CA VAL A 412 15.67 -1.90 19.31
C VAL A 412 16.99 -2.65 19.39
N THR A 413 17.98 -2.07 20.07
CA THR A 413 19.31 -2.66 20.23
C THR A 413 19.32 -3.77 21.27
N PRO A 414 20.23 -4.76 21.16
CA PRO A 414 20.49 -5.74 22.22
C PRO A 414 20.80 -5.08 23.57
N GLY A 415 20.37 -5.71 24.66
CA GLY A 415 20.59 -5.21 26.01
C GLY A 415 19.73 -4.03 26.43
N SER A 416 18.88 -3.54 25.54
CA SER A 416 17.93 -2.46 25.86
C SER A 416 16.78 -2.89 26.77
N ALA A 417 16.11 -1.92 27.40
CA ALA A 417 14.98 -2.16 28.28
C ALA A 417 13.82 -2.95 27.59
N PRO A 418 13.40 -2.66 26.36
CA PRO A 418 12.37 -3.47 25.71
C PRO A 418 12.79 -4.94 25.49
N VAL A 419 14.07 -5.21 25.26
CA VAL A 419 14.59 -6.60 25.16
C VAL A 419 14.50 -7.31 26.50
N SER A 420 15.04 -6.70 27.57
CA SER A 420 15.02 -7.29 28.91
C SER A 420 13.60 -7.48 29.47
N GLN A 421 12.65 -6.63 29.08
CA GLN A 421 11.22 -6.73 29.42
C GLN A 421 10.45 -7.73 28.55
N GLY A 422 11.08 -8.37 27.57
CA GLY A 422 10.45 -9.35 26.69
C GLY A 422 9.41 -8.73 25.73
N LEU A 423 9.62 -7.50 25.28
CA LEU A 423 8.73 -6.77 24.36
C LEU A 423 9.08 -6.99 22.88
N VAL A 424 10.06 -7.83 22.60
CA VAL A 424 10.53 -8.11 21.24
C VAL A 424 10.09 -9.48 20.76
N VAL A 425 10.13 -9.65 19.46
CA VAL A 425 9.88 -10.93 18.78
C VAL A 425 10.87 -11.99 19.25
N ARG A 426 10.47 -13.27 19.29
CA ARG A 426 11.22 -14.36 19.92
C ARG A 426 11.52 -15.48 18.93
N THR A 427 12.52 -16.29 19.31
CA THR A 427 12.78 -17.61 18.71
C THR A 427 11.73 -18.62 19.19
N ALA A 428 11.68 -19.80 18.57
CA ALA A 428 10.84 -20.91 19.02
C ALA A 428 11.16 -21.37 20.47
N ALA A 429 12.41 -21.15 20.94
CA ALA A 429 12.83 -21.43 22.30
C ALA A 429 12.49 -20.32 23.31
N GLY A 430 11.85 -19.24 22.87
CA GLY A 430 11.41 -18.12 23.71
C GLY A 430 12.48 -17.04 23.96
N ALA A 431 13.69 -17.18 23.43
CA ALA A 431 14.74 -16.16 23.52
C ALA A 431 14.43 -14.98 22.56
N PRO A 432 14.94 -13.75 22.83
CA PRO A 432 14.86 -12.66 21.88
C PRO A 432 15.41 -13.07 20.50
N TYR A 433 14.68 -12.70 19.43
CA TYR A 433 15.13 -12.93 18.06
C TYR A 433 15.96 -11.74 17.60
N TYR A 434 17.20 -11.97 17.21
CA TYR A 434 18.08 -10.94 16.66
C TYR A 434 18.27 -11.14 15.16
N THR A 435 18.16 -10.05 14.41
CA THR A 435 18.57 -9.90 13.01
C THR A 435 19.60 -8.77 12.94
N THR A 436 19.96 -8.33 11.76
CA THR A 436 20.93 -7.24 11.56
C THR A 436 20.28 -6.08 10.83
N ASP A 437 20.71 -4.86 11.16
CA ASP A 437 20.42 -3.68 10.36
C ASP A 437 21.29 -3.61 9.09
N THR A 438 21.13 -2.55 8.29
CA THR A 438 21.90 -2.32 7.07
C THR A 438 23.40 -2.24 7.26
N THR A 439 23.86 -1.92 8.45
CA THR A 439 25.27 -1.78 8.77
C THR A 439 25.85 -3.02 9.46
N GLY A 440 25.02 -4.08 9.60
CA GLY A 440 25.41 -5.35 10.21
C GLY A 440 25.30 -5.35 11.74
N HIS A 441 24.74 -4.31 12.37
CA HIS A 441 24.54 -4.30 13.81
C HIS A 441 23.31 -5.14 14.19
N PRO A 442 23.39 -5.92 15.28
CA PRO A 442 22.28 -6.73 15.74
C PRO A 442 21.12 -5.84 16.26
N ILE A 443 19.91 -6.18 15.85
CA ILE A 443 18.67 -5.54 16.24
C ILE A 443 17.60 -6.58 16.57
N ALA A 444 16.60 -6.17 17.35
CA ALA A 444 15.39 -6.95 17.61
C ALA A 444 14.15 -6.14 17.26
N LEU A 445 13.16 -6.79 16.63
CA LEU A 445 11.89 -6.16 16.28
C LEU A 445 10.96 -6.08 17.50
N LEU A 446 10.26 -4.96 17.69
CA LEU A 446 9.18 -4.86 18.67
C LEU A 446 8.02 -5.80 18.27
N ASP A 447 7.47 -6.50 19.24
CA ASP A 447 6.33 -7.40 19.02
C ASP A 447 5.00 -6.67 19.20
N PHE A 448 4.43 -6.16 18.11
CA PHE A 448 3.14 -5.44 18.15
C PHE A 448 1.90 -6.33 18.46
N THR A 449 2.08 -7.62 18.68
CA THR A 449 1.05 -8.48 19.27
C THR A 449 1.10 -8.47 20.80
N ASN A 450 2.23 -8.03 21.38
CA ASN A 450 2.40 -7.84 22.81
C ASN A 450 1.85 -6.46 23.24
N PRO A 451 0.82 -6.40 24.12
CA PRO A 451 0.32 -5.13 24.60
C PRO A 451 1.37 -4.25 25.31
N GLY A 452 2.39 -4.87 25.89
CA GLY A 452 3.53 -4.17 26.51
C GLY A 452 4.37 -3.42 25.47
N ALA A 453 4.67 -4.08 24.35
CA ALA A 453 5.41 -3.48 23.22
C ALA A 453 4.61 -2.36 22.56
N VAL A 454 3.30 -2.54 22.37
CA VAL A 454 2.42 -1.48 21.86
C VAL A 454 2.48 -0.24 22.77
N ARG A 455 2.37 -0.41 24.09
CA ARG A 455 2.48 0.73 25.03
C ARG A 455 3.88 1.35 25.04
N PHE A 456 4.91 0.54 24.89
CA PHE A 456 6.29 1.06 24.78
C PHE A 456 6.42 1.94 23.54
N TRP A 457 6.00 1.45 22.36
CA TRP A 457 6.00 2.21 21.12
C TRP A 457 5.21 3.52 21.23
N GLN A 458 4.00 3.46 21.78
CA GLN A 458 3.14 4.62 21.99
C GLN A 458 3.80 5.68 22.87
N ARG A 459 4.55 5.28 23.91
CA ARG A 459 5.33 6.24 24.70
C ARG A 459 6.46 6.89 23.91
N GLN A 460 7.11 6.18 22.99
CA GLN A 460 8.15 6.77 22.14
C GLN A 460 7.55 7.78 21.14
N VAL A 461 6.42 7.46 20.56
CA VAL A 461 5.65 8.38 19.70
C VAL A 461 5.25 9.64 20.50
N ALA A 462 4.66 9.48 21.68
CA ALA A 462 4.28 10.60 22.55
C ALA A 462 5.50 11.48 22.90
N LYS A 463 6.63 10.87 23.28
CA LYS A 463 7.87 11.57 23.59
C LYS A 463 8.35 12.46 22.44
N ALA A 464 8.28 11.96 21.19
CA ALA A 464 8.61 12.77 20.01
C ALA A 464 7.66 13.98 19.86
N LEU A 465 6.35 13.77 20.02
CA LEU A 465 5.34 14.81 19.92
C LEU A 465 5.47 15.86 21.04
N ASP A 466 5.78 15.44 22.27
CA ASP A 466 5.98 16.31 23.44
C ASP A 466 7.24 17.18 23.29
N LEU A 467 8.28 16.68 22.64
CA LEU A 467 9.47 17.45 22.26
C LEU A 467 9.19 18.47 21.16
N GLY A 468 8.02 18.45 20.57
CA GLY A 468 7.54 19.44 19.61
C GLY A 468 7.56 18.98 18.15
N ALA A 469 7.85 17.71 17.85
CA ALA A 469 7.62 17.19 16.51
C ALA A 469 6.11 17.20 16.18
N ASP A 470 5.79 17.39 14.91
CA ASP A 470 4.40 17.32 14.42
C ASP A 470 4.14 15.98 13.68
N GLY A 471 5.12 15.07 13.69
CA GLY A 471 5.01 13.75 13.10
C GLY A 471 6.34 13.13 12.76
N PHE A 472 6.31 12.07 11.97
CA PHE A 472 7.52 11.32 11.63
C PHE A 472 7.35 10.43 10.37
N MET A 473 8.48 10.03 9.80
CA MET A 473 8.57 8.91 8.89
C MET A 473 8.58 7.63 9.71
N GLN A 474 7.61 6.77 9.48
CA GLN A 474 7.51 5.43 10.04
C GLN A 474 8.09 4.45 9.03
N ASP A 475 9.35 4.16 9.17
CA ASP A 475 10.10 3.37 8.21
C ASP A 475 10.14 1.89 8.59
N PHE A 476 10.45 1.03 7.63
CA PHE A 476 10.55 -0.42 7.78
C PHE A 476 9.21 -1.11 8.11
N GLY A 477 9.28 -2.38 8.49
CA GLY A 477 8.14 -3.23 8.84
C GLY A 477 7.99 -4.46 7.96
N GLU A 478 8.94 -4.69 7.05
CA GLU A 478 9.03 -5.84 6.15
C GLU A 478 9.95 -6.96 6.66
N GLU A 479 10.70 -6.78 7.75
CA GLU A 479 11.80 -7.65 8.19
C GLU A 479 11.37 -8.87 9.00
N VAL A 480 10.10 -9.19 9.03
CA VAL A 480 9.60 -10.36 9.77
C VAL A 480 10.01 -11.66 9.07
N LEU A 481 10.82 -12.47 9.75
CA LEU A 481 11.24 -13.78 9.26
C LEU A 481 10.21 -14.87 9.63
N PHE A 482 10.12 -15.93 8.81
CA PHE A 482 9.12 -16.98 8.95
C PHE A 482 9.26 -17.80 10.24
N ASP A 483 10.47 -17.91 10.76
CA ASP A 483 10.79 -18.60 12.01
C ASP A 483 10.71 -17.73 13.26
N MET A 484 10.29 -16.48 13.12
CA MET A 484 9.97 -15.62 14.25
C MET A 484 8.68 -16.06 14.93
N HIS A 485 8.62 -15.94 16.25
CA HIS A 485 7.46 -16.26 17.08
C HIS A 485 6.98 -15.03 17.83
N PHE A 486 5.68 -14.84 17.82
CA PHE A 486 5.00 -13.67 18.37
C PHE A 486 4.25 -13.99 19.66
N HIS A 487 3.97 -12.97 20.45
CA HIS A 487 3.33 -13.09 21.75
C HIS A 487 1.91 -13.69 21.67
N ASP A 488 1.18 -13.46 20.58
CA ASP A 488 -0.16 -14.02 20.35
C ASP A 488 -0.13 -15.50 19.90
N GLY A 489 1.06 -16.11 19.80
CA GLY A 489 1.26 -17.50 19.41
C GLY A 489 1.39 -17.71 17.89
N GLU A 490 1.27 -16.66 17.08
CA GLU A 490 1.45 -16.75 15.64
C GLU A 490 2.95 -16.81 15.27
N ALA A 491 3.22 -17.48 14.14
CA ALA A 491 4.55 -17.53 13.56
C ALA A 491 4.74 -16.44 12.48
N GLY A 492 5.99 -16.19 12.12
CA GLY A 492 6.36 -15.23 11.08
C GLY A 492 5.67 -15.47 9.73
N THR A 493 5.36 -16.72 9.38
CA THR A 493 4.59 -17.07 8.17
C THR A 493 3.21 -16.42 8.10
N THR A 494 2.58 -16.17 9.23
CA THR A 494 1.29 -15.42 9.32
C THR A 494 1.55 -13.94 9.54
N MET A 495 2.60 -13.60 10.30
CA MET A 495 2.84 -12.24 10.77
C MET A 495 3.55 -11.35 9.76
N HIS A 496 4.27 -11.89 8.80
CA HIS A 496 5.07 -11.12 7.85
C HIS A 496 4.27 -9.97 7.21
N ASN A 497 3.22 -10.29 6.48
CA ASN A 497 2.35 -9.27 5.88
C ASN A 497 1.46 -8.52 6.89
N ARG A 498 1.24 -9.09 8.08
CA ARG A 498 0.39 -8.48 9.11
C ARG A 498 1.13 -7.46 9.95
N TYR A 499 2.45 -7.57 10.05
CA TYR A 499 3.28 -6.74 10.92
C TYR A 499 3.16 -5.24 10.62
N PRO A 500 3.30 -4.75 9.38
CA PRO A 500 3.14 -3.33 9.09
C PRO A 500 1.75 -2.79 9.43
N VAL A 501 0.70 -3.62 9.33
CA VAL A 501 -0.67 -3.23 9.74
C VAL A 501 -0.75 -3.00 11.25
N LEU A 502 -0.14 -3.87 12.06
CA LEU A 502 -0.12 -3.73 13.51
C LEU A 502 0.71 -2.53 13.95
N TYR A 503 1.82 -2.30 13.28
CA TYR A 503 2.73 -1.19 13.47
C TYR A 503 2.02 0.16 13.22
N ALA A 504 1.43 0.34 12.05
CA ALA A 504 0.65 1.53 11.71
C ALA A 504 -0.54 1.75 12.66
N ARG A 505 -1.23 0.66 13.05
CA ARG A 505 -2.33 0.72 14.02
C ARG A 505 -1.88 1.24 15.38
N ALA A 506 -0.74 0.76 15.89
CA ALA A 506 -0.21 1.20 17.18
C ALA A 506 0.08 2.70 17.18
N THR A 507 0.66 3.22 16.10
CA THR A 507 0.91 4.65 15.90
C THR A 507 -0.39 5.46 15.85
N ARG A 508 -1.36 5.04 15.04
CA ARG A 508 -2.64 5.75 14.91
C ARG A 508 -3.41 5.81 16.22
N GLN A 509 -3.35 4.75 17.02
CA GLN A 509 -3.97 4.74 18.35
C GLN A 509 -3.37 5.83 19.26
N GLU A 510 -2.04 5.99 19.22
CA GLU A 510 -1.37 7.04 19.97
C GLU A 510 -1.71 8.43 19.45
N PHE A 511 -1.72 8.64 18.14
CA PHE A 511 -2.13 9.91 17.55
C PHE A 511 -3.53 10.30 17.98
N THR A 512 -4.48 9.36 17.92
CA THR A 512 -5.86 9.60 18.36
C THR A 512 -5.95 9.95 19.85
N ARG A 513 -5.07 9.35 20.69
CA ARG A 513 -4.97 9.70 22.12
C ARG A 513 -4.41 11.11 22.29
N TYR A 514 -3.31 11.41 21.60
CA TYR A 514 -2.60 12.68 21.65
C TYR A 514 -3.47 13.85 21.19
N GLU A 515 -4.17 13.72 20.08
CA GLU A 515 -5.11 14.71 19.53
C GLU A 515 -6.22 15.08 20.54
N ARG A 516 -6.74 14.09 21.27
CA ARG A 516 -7.74 14.34 22.33
C ARG A 516 -7.17 15.12 23.51
N GLN A 517 -5.91 14.90 23.84
CA GLN A 517 -5.23 15.58 24.95
C GLN A 517 -4.70 16.97 24.55
N HIS A 518 -4.44 17.18 23.27
CA HIS A 518 -3.88 18.42 22.71
C HIS A 518 -4.75 18.94 21.54
N PRO A 519 -5.93 19.52 21.82
CA PRO A 519 -6.82 20.04 20.79
C PRO A 519 -6.10 21.02 19.86
N GLY A 520 -6.25 20.82 18.54
CA GLY A 520 -5.58 21.64 17.52
C GLY A 520 -4.20 21.13 17.08
N ARG A 521 -3.66 20.07 17.71
CA ARG A 521 -2.49 19.34 17.21
C ARG A 521 -2.98 18.14 16.40
N THR A 522 -2.57 18.05 15.15
CA THR A 522 -2.89 16.93 14.24
C THR A 522 -1.58 16.34 13.74
N PRO A 523 -1.05 15.33 14.42
CA PRO A 523 0.21 14.72 14.02
C PRO A 523 0.04 13.89 12.73
N PHE A 524 1.15 13.71 12.02
CA PHE A 524 1.20 13.03 10.75
C PHE A 524 2.32 11.99 10.71
N PHE A 525 2.06 10.84 10.11
CA PHE A 525 3.12 9.91 9.72
C PHE A 525 2.86 9.32 8.35
N TYR A 526 3.94 8.89 7.70
CA TYR A 526 3.92 8.18 6.43
C TYR A 526 4.84 6.96 6.51
N SER A 527 4.46 5.88 5.81
CA SER A 527 5.13 4.58 5.87
C SER A 527 5.51 4.09 4.48
N ARG A 528 6.51 3.21 4.40
CA ARG A 528 6.79 2.47 3.17
C ARG A 528 6.08 1.13 3.14
N ALA A 529 6.13 0.37 4.22
CA ALA A 529 5.54 -0.96 4.31
C ALA A 529 4.06 -0.93 4.67
N GLY A 530 3.27 -1.77 4.02
CA GLY A 530 1.85 -1.92 4.28
C GLY A 530 1.22 -3.15 3.63
N TYR A 531 0.00 -3.50 4.08
CA TYR A 531 -0.76 -4.63 3.56
C TYR A 531 -2.27 -4.41 3.71
N SER A 532 -3.07 -5.06 2.86
CA SER A 532 -4.54 -4.92 2.83
C SER A 532 -5.30 -5.73 3.88
N GLY A 533 -4.76 -6.09 5.01
CA GLY A 533 -5.50 -6.80 6.07
C GLY A 533 -6.99 -6.39 6.19
N LEU A 534 -7.71 -6.78 7.24
CA LEU A 534 -9.09 -6.33 7.47
C LEU A 534 -9.25 -5.71 8.89
N PRO A 535 -9.07 -4.39 9.05
CA PRO A 535 -8.63 -3.39 8.07
C PRO A 535 -7.12 -3.44 7.83
N GLY A 536 -6.68 -2.96 6.65
CA GLY A 536 -5.27 -2.88 6.27
C GLY A 536 -4.57 -1.61 6.74
N SER A 537 -3.28 -1.47 6.36
CA SER A 537 -2.41 -0.36 6.76
C SER A 537 -2.99 1.00 6.38
N ALA A 538 -3.57 1.13 5.19
CA ALA A 538 -4.17 2.38 4.71
C ALA A 538 -5.20 2.99 5.68
N ALA A 539 -5.90 2.17 6.47
CA ALA A 539 -6.86 2.67 7.46
C ALA A 539 -6.22 3.49 8.60
N TYR A 540 -4.91 3.40 8.77
CA TYR A 540 -4.19 3.99 9.90
C TYR A 540 -3.24 5.11 9.50
N GLU A 541 -2.70 5.07 8.29
CA GLU A 541 -1.66 5.97 7.79
C GLU A 541 -2.22 7.31 7.30
N GLY A 542 -1.40 8.37 7.41
CA GLY A 542 -1.70 9.66 6.79
C GLY A 542 -1.04 9.83 5.41
N GLY A 543 0.00 9.02 5.11
CA GLY A 543 0.73 9.01 3.85
C GLY A 543 1.51 7.73 3.66
N ASN A 544 2.01 7.52 2.45
CA ASN A 544 2.91 6.44 2.11
C ASN A 544 3.95 6.91 1.10
N PHE A 545 5.07 6.20 1.02
CA PHE A 545 6.11 6.46 0.03
C PHE A 545 6.56 5.13 -0.62
N PRO A 546 7.13 5.17 -1.81
CA PRO A 546 7.45 3.95 -2.56
C PRO A 546 8.54 3.10 -1.91
N GLY A 547 9.40 3.67 -1.09
CA GLY A 547 10.61 3.05 -0.57
C GLY A 547 11.85 3.72 -1.15
N ASP A 548 12.89 2.95 -1.40
CA ASP A 548 14.22 3.43 -1.78
C ASP A 548 14.37 3.45 -3.32
N GLU A 549 13.81 4.45 -3.99
CA GLU A 549 13.90 4.56 -5.46
C GLU A 549 15.32 4.83 -5.92
N THR A 550 15.70 4.27 -7.08
CA THR A 550 16.99 4.55 -7.71
C THR A 550 17.04 5.94 -8.35
N THR A 551 18.22 6.55 -8.38
CA THR A 551 18.44 7.87 -8.97
C THR A 551 18.61 7.79 -10.49
N ASP A 552 17.61 7.24 -11.18
CA ASP A 552 17.61 7.02 -12.63
C ASP A 552 16.21 7.16 -13.27
N TRP A 553 16.11 6.78 -14.54
CA TRP A 553 14.89 6.87 -15.35
C TRP A 553 14.16 5.53 -15.50
N SER A 554 14.55 4.50 -14.74
CA SER A 554 14.05 3.14 -14.92
C SER A 554 12.55 2.99 -14.65
N HIS A 555 11.95 1.99 -15.29
CA HIS A 555 10.55 1.58 -15.06
C HIS A 555 10.37 0.66 -13.88
N THR A 556 11.45 0.23 -13.24
CA THR A 556 11.40 -0.72 -12.13
C THR A 556 11.52 -0.05 -10.78
N SER A 557 12.38 0.96 -10.64
CA SER A 557 12.62 1.65 -9.38
C SER A 557 12.98 3.14 -9.54
N GLY A 558 13.07 3.66 -10.77
CA GLY A 558 13.39 5.05 -11.06
C GLY A 558 12.15 5.89 -11.35
N LEU A 559 12.35 7.07 -11.94
CA LEU A 559 11.29 8.05 -12.21
C LEU A 559 10.10 7.47 -12.97
N ALA A 560 10.33 6.56 -13.93
CA ALA A 560 9.26 6.00 -14.75
C ALA A 560 8.42 4.92 -14.01
N SER A 561 8.83 4.43 -12.85
CA SER A 561 8.07 3.48 -12.04
C SER A 561 6.95 4.13 -11.22
N LEU A 562 7.11 5.41 -10.87
CA LEU A 562 6.30 6.11 -9.88
C LEU A 562 4.81 6.20 -10.22
N THR A 563 4.49 6.46 -11.49
CA THR A 563 3.08 6.64 -11.89
C THR A 563 2.30 5.35 -11.70
N THR A 564 2.88 4.23 -12.08
CA THR A 564 2.28 2.91 -11.97
C THR A 564 2.07 2.54 -10.51
N ASP A 565 3.08 2.74 -9.66
CA ASP A 565 3.02 2.47 -8.23
C ASP A 565 1.96 3.34 -7.53
N MET A 566 1.99 4.65 -7.73
CA MET A 566 1.01 5.59 -7.18
C MET A 566 -0.44 5.22 -7.54
N LEU A 567 -0.69 4.91 -8.81
CA LEU A 567 -2.04 4.63 -9.29
C LEU A 567 -2.58 3.30 -8.81
N SER A 568 -1.71 2.29 -8.69
CA SER A 568 -2.07 0.97 -8.18
C SER A 568 -2.41 1.02 -6.68
N ARG A 569 -1.62 1.73 -5.86
CA ARG A 569 -1.93 1.96 -4.44
C ARG A 569 -3.20 2.77 -4.24
N ALA A 570 -3.39 3.81 -5.06
CA ALA A 570 -4.51 4.75 -4.92
C ALA A 570 -5.88 4.07 -5.08
N VAL A 571 -6.03 3.10 -5.97
CA VAL A 571 -7.31 2.38 -6.14
C VAL A 571 -7.62 1.44 -4.98
N ASP A 572 -6.61 1.02 -4.21
CA ASP A 572 -6.72 0.14 -3.05
C ASP A 572 -6.82 0.91 -1.71
N GLY A 573 -7.02 2.22 -1.75
CA GLY A 573 -7.29 3.03 -0.56
C GLY A 573 -6.10 3.78 0.03
N ALA A 574 -4.89 3.64 -0.53
CA ALA A 574 -3.68 4.35 -0.11
C ALA A 574 -3.43 5.58 -1.00
N TYR A 575 -3.96 6.72 -0.60
CA TYR A 575 -4.05 7.92 -1.44
C TYR A 575 -2.86 8.86 -1.34
N GLY A 576 -2.17 8.87 -0.19
CA GLY A 576 -1.14 9.86 0.17
C GLY A 576 0.25 9.45 -0.28
N TYR A 577 0.47 9.42 -1.58
CA TYR A 577 1.75 9.02 -2.17
C TYR A 577 2.71 10.20 -2.25
N GLY A 578 3.92 10.03 -1.70
CA GLY A 578 5.00 11.02 -1.74
C GLY A 578 6.34 10.36 -2.03
N THR A 579 6.90 10.64 -3.20
CA THR A 579 8.19 10.11 -3.65
C THR A 579 9.36 10.98 -3.20
N ASP A 580 10.56 10.46 -3.26
CA ASP A 580 11.82 11.17 -3.04
C ASP A 580 12.21 11.92 -4.33
N ILE A 581 12.01 13.24 -4.37
CA ILE A 581 12.31 14.02 -5.57
C ILE A 581 13.80 13.91 -5.92
N GLY A 582 14.08 13.28 -7.05
CA GLY A 582 15.43 12.99 -7.54
C GLY A 582 15.87 11.53 -7.32
N GLY A 583 15.05 10.71 -6.70
CA GLY A 583 15.37 9.36 -6.25
C GLY A 583 16.04 9.37 -4.87
N TYR A 584 16.04 8.24 -4.19
CA TYR A 584 16.64 8.10 -2.87
C TYR A 584 18.08 7.61 -2.98
N TYR A 585 18.32 6.55 -3.75
CA TYR A 585 19.47 5.67 -3.59
C TYR A 585 20.50 5.81 -4.73
N ASP A 586 21.61 6.51 -4.48
CA ASP A 586 22.69 6.73 -5.46
C ASP A 586 23.98 5.90 -5.18
N LEU A 587 23.89 4.81 -4.42
CA LEU A 587 25.06 3.97 -4.12
C LEU A 587 25.55 3.19 -5.34
N VAL A 588 24.63 2.80 -6.20
CA VAL A 588 24.86 1.94 -7.36
C VAL A 588 24.45 2.61 -8.68
N THR A 589 23.63 3.65 -8.61
CA THR A 589 23.32 4.56 -9.72
C THR A 589 24.14 5.84 -9.58
N PRO A 590 24.33 6.62 -10.69
CA PRO A 590 24.97 7.92 -10.60
C PRO A 590 24.20 8.87 -9.68
N PRO A 591 24.85 9.86 -9.07
CA PRO A 591 24.16 10.93 -8.37
C PRO A 591 23.14 11.62 -9.27
N THR A 592 22.02 12.03 -8.69
CA THR A 592 20.91 12.68 -9.43
C THR A 592 21.39 13.86 -10.24
N THR A 593 21.17 13.80 -11.56
CA THR A 593 21.46 14.92 -12.46
C THR A 593 20.42 16.04 -12.28
N LYS A 594 20.79 17.27 -12.67
CA LYS A 594 19.85 18.40 -12.73
C LYS A 594 18.58 18.06 -13.52
N GLN A 595 18.72 17.37 -14.65
CA GLN A 595 17.59 16.99 -15.50
C GLN A 595 16.66 16.03 -14.77
N LEU A 596 17.19 14.98 -14.17
CA LEU A 596 16.40 14.01 -13.41
C LEU A 596 15.68 14.68 -12.23
N PHE A 597 16.40 15.50 -11.46
CA PHE A 597 15.84 16.25 -10.33
C PHE A 597 14.64 17.12 -10.76
N LEU A 598 14.77 17.90 -11.84
CA LEU A 598 13.71 18.77 -12.32
C LEU A 598 12.50 17.98 -12.86
N ARG A 599 12.71 16.91 -13.62
CA ARG A 599 11.64 16.06 -14.11
C ARG A 599 10.90 15.34 -12.98
N TRP A 600 11.65 14.95 -11.96
CA TRP A 600 11.04 14.36 -10.75
C TRP A 600 10.22 15.39 -9.97
N ALA A 601 10.73 16.60 -9.81
CA ALA A 601 9.98 17.70 -9.19
C ALA A 601 8.72 18.09 -10.01
N GLU A 602 8.78 18.05 -11.33
CA GLU A 602 7.61 18.22 -12.21
C GLU A 602 6.58 17.12 -11.96
N TRP A 603 7.01 15.86 -11.90
CA TRP A 603 6.14 14.73 -11.59
C TRP A 603 5.46 14.92 -10.22
N ALA A 604 6.22 15.29 -9.21
CA ALA A 604 5.73 15.44 -7.84
C ALA A 604 4.79 16.64 -7.65
N ALA A 605 4.86 17.67 -8.51
CA ALA A 605 4.11 18.91 -8.34
C ALA A 605 2.58 18.73 -8.32
N LEU A 606 2.05 17.69 -8.97
CA LEU A 606 0.63 17.35 -8.98
C LEU A 606 0.35 15.93 -8.47
N SER A 607 1.30 15.33 -7.73
CA SER A 607 1.09 14.16 -6.88
C SER A 607 0.51 14.57 -5.51
N PRO A 608 0.01 13.65 -4.69
CA PRO A 608 -0.57 14.00 -3.39
C PRO A 608 0.39 14.65 -2.40
N ILE A 609 1.64 14.21 -2.33
CA ILE A 609 2.65 14.73 -1.40
C ILE A 609 3.90 15.14 -2.18
N PHE A 610 4.40 16.35 -1.90
CA PHE A 610 5.59 16.92 -2.54
C PHE A 610 6.76 16.90 -1.55
N ARG A 611 7.76 16.02 -1.76
CA ARG A 611 8.80 15.74 -0.78
C ARG A 611 10.19 15.66 -1.43
N LEU A 612 11.15 16.39 -0.87
CA LEU A 612 12.59 16.25 -1.17
C LEU A 612 13.21 15.25 -0.21
N HIS A 613 13.94 14.31 -0.74
CA HIS A 613 14.77 13.40 0.04
C HIS A 613 15.89 12.85 -0.82
N GLY A 614 16.83 12.13 -0.26
CA GLY A 614 17.89 11.44 -0.97
C GLY A 614 18.98 10.95 -0.03
N SER A 615 19.67 9.93 -0.45
CA SER A 615 20.73 9.28 0.31
C SER A 615 21.91 8.91 -0.61
N GLY A 616 22.88 8.19 -0.05
CA GLY A 616 24.01 7.65 -0.76
C GLY A 616 25.22 8.55 -0.72
N ARG A 617 25.94 8.66 -1.85
CA ARG A 617 27.19 9.41 -1.93
C ARG A 617 26.99 10.92 -1.97
N ALA A 618 25.94 11.34 -2.65
CA ALA A 618 25.61 12.77 -2.80
C ALA A 618 24.86 13.34 -1.59
N GLY A 619 24.21 12.48 -0.80
CA GLY A 619 23.30 12.90 0.26
C GLY A 619 22.00 13.49 -0.29
N THR A 620 21.29 14.30 0.50
CA THR A 620 20.02 14.88 0.10
C THR A 620 20.15 15.81 -1.11
N HIS A 621 19.34 15.57 -2.14
CA HIS A 621 19.25 16.45 -3.30
C HIS A 621 18.51 17.72 -2.94
N THR A 622 19.14 18.88 -3.17
CA THR A 622 18.51 20.18 -2.91
C THR A 622 18.58 21.06 -4.14
N PRO A 623 17.61 21.93 -4.40
CA PRO A 623 17.63 22.75 -5.62
C PRO A 623 18.83 23.70 -5.71
N TRP A 624 19.36 24.13 -4.57
CA TRP A 624 20.57 24.99 -4.51
C TRP A 624 21.88 24.23 -4.69
N SER A 625 21.87 22.89 -4.71
CA SER A 625 23.05 22.09 -5.03
C SER A 625 23.38 22.09 -6.52
N TYR A 626 22.50 22.58 -7.37
CA TYR A 626 22.68 22.67 -8.81
C TYR A 626 22.97 24.12 -9.24
N ASP A 627 21.95 24.88 -9.59
CA ASP A 627 22.10 26.26 -10.07
C ASP A 627 20.85 27.13 -9.79
N ALA A 628 20.96 28.41 -10.13
CA ALA A 628 19.89 29.39 -9.93
C ALA A 628 18.63 29.07 -10.77
N GLN A 629 18.76 28.43 -11.93
CA GLN A 629 17.60 28.00 -12.73
C GLN A 629 16.83 26.89 -12.00
N THR A 630 17.54 25.92 -11.47
CA THR A 630 16.94 24.81 -10.70
C THR A 630 16.14 25.33 -9.48
N VAL A 631 16.71 26.29 -8.75
CA VAL A 631 16.01 26.91 -7.61
C VAL A 631 14.71 27.58 -8.06
N ARG A 632 14.74 28.37 -9.14
CA ARG A 632 13.54 29.06 -9.65
C ARG A 632 12.45 28.08 -10.12
N VAL A 633 12.85 27.03 -10.87
CA VAL A 633 11.90 26.02 -11.36
C VAL A 633 11.28 25.25 -10.19
N TYR A 634 12.11 24.80 -9.24
CA TYR A 634 11.65 24.12 -8.04
C TYR A 634 10.69 25.00 -7.21
N GLU A 635 11.00 26.30 -7.03
CA GLU A 635 10.09 27.24 -6.36
C GLU A 635 8.75 27.33 -7.08
N ALA A 636 8.77 27.45 -8.41
CA ALA A 636 7.55 27.52 -9.23
C ALA A 636 6.69 26.25 -9.09
N LEU A 637 7.30 25.07 -9.12
CA LEU A 637 6.64 23.78 -8.94
C LEU A 637 6.10 23.62 -7.51
N SER A 638 6.86 24.03 -6.49
CA SER A 638 6.40 24.07 -5.10
C SER A 638 5.15 24.93 -4.92
N ARG A 639 5.12 26.10 -5.58
CA ARG A 639 3.95 27.00 -5.57
C ARG A 639 2.77 26.43 -6.37
N LEU A 640 3.02 25.69 -7.46
CA LEU A 640 1.99 24.96 -8.18
C LEU A 640 1.36 23.90 -7.28
N HIS A 641 2.18 23.12 -6.57
CA HIS A 641 1.70 22.13 -5.61
C HIS A 641 0.81 22.76 -4.53
N LEU A 642 1.28 23.85 -3.88
CA LEU A 642 0.48 24.55 -2.88
C LEU A 642 -0.86 25.09 -3.41
N LYS A 643 -0.92 25.49 -4.69
CA LYS A 643 -2.18 25.87 -5.34
C LYS A 643 -3.11 24.66 -5.52
N ALA A 644 -2.56 23.46 -5.71
CA ALA A 644 -3.31 22.23 -5.89
C ALA A 644 -3.78 21.63 -4.54
N VAL A 645 -3.13 21.95 -3.41
CA VAL A 645 -3.47 21.41 -2.07
C VAL A 645 -4.95 21.51 -1.73
N PRO A 646 -5.68 22.64 -1.93
CA PRO A 646 -7.11 22.69 -1.64
C PRO A 646 -7.94 21.69 -2.46
N LEU A 647 -7.58 21.46 -3.73
CA LEU A 647 -8.22 20.45 -4.57
C LEU A 647 -7.87 19.03 -4.05
N ILE A 648 -6.60 18.75 -3.78
CA ILE A 648 -6.14 17.47 -3.27
C ILE A 648 -6.88 17.12 -1.96
N MET A 649 -6.99 18.06 -1.02
CA MET A 649 -7.73 17.88 0.24
C MET A 649 -9.22 17.61 0.00
N SER A 650 -9.85 18.33 -0.90
CA SER A 650 -11.25 18.09 -1.28
C SER A 650 -11.47 16.70 -1.87
N LEU A 651 -10.55 16.28 -2.75
CA LEU A 651 -10.55 14.93 -3.33
C LEU A 651 -10.27 13.86 -2.28
N TRP A 652 -9.41 14.13 -1.29
CA TRP A 652 -9.14 13.22 -0.19
C TRP A 652 -10.37 12.99 0.68
N HIS A 653 -11.06 14.06 1.05
CA HIS A 653 -12.35 13.93 1.75
C HIS A 653 -13.41 13.18 0.94
N GLN A 654 -13.38 13.31 -0.41
CA GLN A 654 -14.23 12.47 -1.28
C GLN A 654 -13.78 11.00 -1.22
N ALA A 655 -12.47 10.74 -1.31
CA ALA A 655 -11.88 9.40 -1.28
C ALA A 655 -12.20 8.68 0.03
N ASP A 656 -12.05 9.35 1.16
CA ASP A 656 -12.41 8.82 2.48
C ASP A 656 -13.86 8.33 2.54
N ARG A 657 -14.81 9.11 1.98
CA ARG A 657 -16.23 8.73 1.95
C ARG A 657 -16.57 7.67 0.90
N THR A 658 -15.91 7.69 -0.23
CA THR A 658 -16.38 6.94 -1.42
C THR A 658 -15.41 5.88 -1.92
N GLY A 659 -14.14 5.90 -1.50
CA GLY A 659 -13.06 5.09 -2.05
C GLY A 659 -12.51 5.61 -3.39
N MET A 660 -13.14 6.61 -4.01
CA MET A 660 -12.65 7.14 -5.29
C MET A 660 -11.32 7.85 -5.13
N PRO A 661 -10.24 7.37 -5.78
CA PRO A 661 -8.89 7.88 -5.54
C PRO A 661 -8.71 9.35 -5.95
N ILE A 662 -7.73 10.01 -5.33
CA ILE A 662 -7.30 11.38 -5.60
C ILE A 662 -6.64 11.43 -6.99
N THR A 663 -5.64 10.58 -7.20
CA THR A 663 -5.00 10.31 -8.47
C THR A 663 -5.67 9.11 -9.12
N ARG A 664 -6.25 9.32 -10.31
CA ARG A 664 -7.10 8.32 -10.98
C ARG A 664 -6.41 7.78 -12.21
N PRO A 665 -6.24 6.46 -12.33
CA PRO A 665 -5.81 5.87 -13.59
C PRO A 665 -6.88 6.08 -14.68
N LEU A 666 -6.45 6.23 -15.91
CA LEU A 666 -7.38 6.52 -17.02
C LEU A 666 -8.39 5.40 -17.25
N TRP A 667 -8.02 4.13 -17.02
CA TRP A 667 -8.96 3.01 -17.14
C TRP A 667 -10.18 3.12 -16.22
N LEU A 668 -10.01 3.72 -15.03
CA LEU A 668 -11.09 3.91 -14.07
C LEU A 668 -12.07 4.99 -14.53
N ALA A 669 -11.54 6.08 -15.09
CA ALA A 669 -12.33 7.21 -15.57
C ALA A 669 -12.96 6.99 -16.95
N PHE A 670 -12.30 6.19 -17.80
CA PHE A 670 -12.70 5.90 -19.19
C PHE A 670 -12.70 4.39 -19.47
N PRO A 671 -13.54 3.59 -18.77
CA PRO A 671 -13.48 2.12 -18.83
C PRO A 671 -13.78 1.54 -20.21
N HIS A 672 -14.46 2.29 -21.09
CA HIS A 672 -14.80 1.87 -22.46
C HIS A 672 -13.72 2.22 -23.48
N GLU A 673 -12.69 2.97 -23.10
CA GLU A 673 -11.56 3.33 -23.96
C GLU A 673 -10.43 2.32 -23.78
N ARG A 674 -10.24 1.43 -24.75
CA ARG A 674 -9.21 0.37 -24.66
C ARG A 674 -7.82 0.94 -24.40
N ARG A 675 -7.47 2.08 -25.02
CA ARG A 675 -6.16 2.75 -24.83
C ARG A 675 -5.96 3.28 -23.41
N ALA A 676 -7.03 3.61 -22.69
CA ALA A 676 -6.95 4.09 -21.31
C ALA A 676 -6.42 3.01 -20.35
N ARG A 677 -6.54 1.72 -20.69
CA ARG A 677 -6.14 0.60 -19.85
C ARG A 677 -4.61 0.41 -19.77
N SER A 678 -3.86 0.92 -20.73
CA SER A 678 -2.41 0.80 -20.81
C SER A 678 -1.68 2.13 -20.60
N GLN A 679 -2.38 3.16 -20.09
CA GLN A 679 -1.75 4.45 -19.78
C GLN A 679 -1.16 4.40 -18.37
N ASP A 680 0.12 4.11 -18.28
CA ASP A 680 0.89 3.94 -17.06
C ASP A 680 1.81 5.14 -16.73
N GLN A 681 1.83 6.18 -17.60
CA GLN A 681 2.68 7.37 -17.44
C GLN A 681 1.88 8.69 -17.39
N GLU A 682 0.59 8.61 -17.19
CA GLU A 682 -0.30 9.76 -17.06
C GLU A 682 -1.50 9.43 -16.18
N TRP A 683 -2.03 10.43 -15.48
CA TRP A 683 -3.15 10.25 -14.57
C TRP A 683 -4.10 11.44 -14.56
N LEU A 684 -5.28 11.25 -13.99
CA LEU A 684 -6.14 12.34 -13.63
C LEU A 684 -5.98 12.72 -12.15
N LEU A 685 -5.76 13.99 -11.85
CA LEU A 685 -5.95 14.55 -10.52
C LEU A 685 -7.45 14.92 -10.39
N GLY A 686 -8.19 14.12 -9.64
CA GLY A 686 -9.65 14.15 -9.65
C GLY A 686 -10.23 13.83 -11.02
N PRO A 687 -11.43 14.35 -11.38
CA PRO A 687 -12.03 14.11 -12.69
C PRO A 687 -11.59 15.12 -13.78
N GLU A 688 -10.89 16.19 -13.42
CA GLU A 688 -10.81 17.41 -14.22
C GLU A 688 -9.41 17.73 -14.75
N VAL A 689 -8.34 17.21 -14.17
CA VAL A 689 -6.97 17.59 -14.53
C VAL A 689 -6.18 16.37 -14.98
N LEU A 690 -5.79 16.33 -16.25
CA LEU A 690 -4.90 15.31 -16.82
C LEU A 690 -3.43 15.77 -16.61
N VAL A 691 -2.63 14.93 -15.98
CA VAL A 691 -1.20 15.18 -15.70
C VAL A 691 -0.37 14.19 -16.51
N ALA A 692 0.63 14.69 -17.21
CA ALA A 692 1.41 13.91 -18.16
C ALA A 692 2.91 14.30 -18.07
N PRO A 693 3.64 13.89 -17.01
CA PRO A 693 5.05 14.26 -16.82
C PRO A 693 5.96 13.57 -17.83
N VAL A 694 7.11 14.18 -18.09
CA VAL A 694 8.17 13.55 -18.89
C VAL A 694 8.99 12.64 -18.00
N VAL A 695 9.07 11.36 -18.36
CA VAL A 695 9.81 10.32 -17.63
C VAL A 695 10.91 9.67 -18.48
N THR A 696 11.29 10.32 -19.57
CA THR A 696 12.33 9.83 -20.50
C THR A 696 13.48 10.83 -20.54
N GLU A 697 14.70 10.33 -20.37
CA GLU A 697 15.91 11.15 -20.40
C GLU A 697 16.06 11.90 -21.73
N GLY A 698 16.49 13.14 -21.66
CA GLY A 698 16.75 14.00 -22.85
C GLY A 698 15.50 14.51 -23.55
N ALA A 699 14.31 14.05 -23.21
CA ALA A 699 13.09 14.41 -23.92
C ALA A 699 12.62 15.83 -23.58
N ASN A 700 12.28 16.60 -24.63
CA ASN A 700 11.68 17.93 -24.57
C ASN A 700 10.25 17.95 -25.15
N SER A 701 9.69 16.79 -25.39
CA SER A 701 8.30 16.58 -25.80
C SER A 701 7.86 15.18 -25.35
N ARG A 702 6.56 14.96 -25.29
CA ARG A 702 6.01 13.64 -25.06
C ARG A 702 4.70 13.41 -25.82
N THR A 703 4.39 12.16 -26.11
CA THR A 703 3.07 11.76 -26.56
C THR A 703 2.12 11.67 -25.36
N VAL A 704 0.98 12.37 -25.41
CA VAL A 704 -0.08 12.33 -24.40
C VAL A 704 -1.31 11.70 -25.01
N PHE A 705 -1.93 10.77 -24.32
CA PHE A 705 -3.24 10.25 -24.65
C PHE A 705 -4.33 11.14 -24.03
N PHE A 706 -5.07 11.85 -24.86
CA PHE A 706 -6.22 12.65 -24.45
C PHE A 706 -7.47 11.79 -24.50
N PRO A 707 -8.07 11.41 -23.36
CA PRO A 707 -9.32 10.66 -23.34
C PRO A 707 -10.49 11.49 -23.88
N ALA A 708 -11.65 10.87 -24.10
CA ALA A 708 -12.85 11.53 -24.61
C ALA A 708 -13.16 12.84 -23.87
N GLY A 709 -13.44 13.87 -24.64
CA GLY A 709 -13.72 15.22 -24.16
C GLY A 709 -12.77 16.29 -24.72
N CYS A 710 -12.86 17.48 -24.14
CA CYS A 710 -12.04 18.62 -24.50
C CYS A 710 -11.07 18.94 -23.37
N TRP A 711 -9.78 19.05 -23.69
CA TRP A 711 -8.68 19.27 -22.78
C TRP A 711 -7.89 20.53 -23.19
N ARG A 712 -7.66 21.43 -22.26
CA ARG A 712 -6.90 22.66 -22.49
C ARG A 712 -5.58 22.61 -21.74
N SER A 713 -4.48 22.75 -22.45
CA SER A 713 -3.14 22.91 -21.89
C SER A 713 -3.13 24.12 -20.95
N GLN A 714 -2.54 23.95 -19.78
CA GLN A 714 -2.41 25.01 -18.78
C GLN A 714 -1.18 25.88 -19.02
N ASP A 715 -0.40 25.52 -19.98
CA ASP A 715 0.86 26.10 -20.34
C ASP A 715 0.73 27.08 -21.53
N ASP A 716 0.29 26.60 -22.69
CA ASP A 716 0.15 27.39 -23.92
C ASP A 716 -1.31 27.67 -24.31
N GLY A 717 -2.28 27.17 -23.56
CA GLY A 717 -3.72 27.36 -23.78
C GLY A 717 -4.30 26.55 -24.94
N ARG A 718 -3.51 25.76 -25.67
CA ARG A 718 -3.99 24.90 -26.77
C ARG A 718 -5.03 23.90 -26.28
N THR A 719 -5.97 23.58 -27.16
CA THR A 719 -7.04 22.61 -26.88
C THR A 719 -6.87 21.33 -27.65
N TYR A 720 -7.16 20.22 -26.99
CA TYR A 720 -7.10 18.88 -27.56
C TYR A 720 -8.45 18.19 -27.37
N ARG A 721 -9.01 17.64 -28.44
CA ARG A 721 -10.25 16.87 -28.41
C ARG A 721 -9.90 15.37 -28.49
N GLY A 722 -10.23 14.61 -27.46
CA GLY A 722 -10.05 13.16 -27.43
C GLY A 722 -11.29 12.39 -27.90
N PRO A 723 -11.20 11.03 -28.09
CA PRO A 723 -10.02 10.24 -27.76
C PRO A 723 -8.94 10.30 -28.85
N ARG A 724 -7.74 10.72 -28.52
CA ARG A 724 -6.56 10.68 -29.45
C ARG A 724 -5.25 10.85 -28.69
N SER A 725 -4.15 10.42 -29.30
CA SER A 725 -2.82 10.80 -28.88
C SER A 725 -2.29 12.00 -29.66
N ALA A 726 -1.51 12.86 -29.01
CA ALA A 726 -0.83 13.98 -29.64
C ALA A 726 0.54 14.21 -28.96
N VAL A 727 1.52 14.63 -29.76
CA VAL A 727 2.81 15.09 -29.24
C VAL A 727 2.66 16.51 -28.69
N VAL A 728 3.10 16.72 -27.47
CA VAL A 728 3.12 18.03 -26.80
C VAL A 728 4.54 18.44 -26.48
N SER A 729 4.84 19.73 -26.58
CA SER A 729 6.12 20.30 -26.16
C SER A 729 6.23 20.23 -24.64
N ALA A 730 7.39 19.88 -24.13
CA ALA A 730 7.66 19.74 -22.70
C ALA A 730 9.14 20.07 -22.42
N PRO A 731 9.56 21.35 -22.56
CA PRO A 731 10.90 21.73 -22.17
C PRO A 731 11.17 21.49 -20.68
N LEU A 732 12.42 21.37 -20.26
CA LEU A 732 12.86 20.97 -18.91
C LEU A 732 12.34 21.88 -17.77
N THR A 733 11.60 22.89 -18.03
CA THR A 733 11.05 23.79 -16.99
C THR A 733 9.54 23.73 -16.91
N GLN A 734 8.93 22.69 -17.52
CA GLN A 734 7.53 22.71 -17.84
C GLN A 734 6.87 21.33 -17.70
N LEU A 735 5.99 21.19 -16.69
CA LEU A 735 5.13 20.02 -16.53
C LEU A 735 3.95 20.09 -17.49
N PRO A 736 3.78 19.17 -18.44
CA PRO A 736 2.55 19.09 -19.22
C PRO A 736 1.36 18.66 -18.36
N TYR A 737 0.37 19.54 -18.18
CA TYR A 737 -0.91 19.20 -17.59
C TYR A 737 -2.05 19.97 -18.24
N PHE A 738 -3.23 19.36 -18.23
CA PHE A 738 -4.38 19.82 -19.00
C PHE A 738 -5.63 19.81 -18.11
N ALA A 739 -6.46 20.84 -18.24
CA ALA A 739 -7.76 20.85 -17.60
C ALA A 739 -8.86 20.60 -18.61
N ARG A 740 -10.01 20.09 -18.18
CA ARG A 740 -11.20 20.09 -19.02
C ARG A 740 -11.54 21.50 -19.49
N CYS A 741 -11.94 21.67 -20.75
CA CYS A 741 -12.10 23.02 -21.35
C CYS A 741 -13.06 23.92 -20.57
N ALA A 742 -14.07 23.35 -19.91
CA ALA A 742 -15.04 24.09 -19.09
C ALA A 742 -14.55 24.36 -17.66
N THR A 743 -13.41 23.82 -17.26
CA THR A 743 -12.90 23.89 -15.89
C THR A 743 -11.75 24.89 -15.78
N ARG A 744 -11.71 25.61 -14.64
CA ARG A 744 -10.53 26.36 -14.21
C ARG A 744 -9.87 25.56 -13.09
N PRO A 745 -8.75 24.86 -13.34
CA PRO A 745 -8.09 24.09 -12.32
C PRO A 745 -7.58 25.01 -11.21
N PHE A 746 -7.67 24.54 -9.97
CA PHE A 746 -7.19 25.26 -8.77
C PHE A 746 -7.81 26.63 -8.51
N ALA A 747 -8.98 26.94 -9.11
CA ALA A 747 -9.73 28.14 -8.76
C ALA A 747 -10.37 27.95 -7.38
N VAL A 748 -9.94 28.74 -6.42
CA VAL A 748 -10.66 28.92 -5.14
C VAL A 748 -11.91 29.76 -5.45
N ALA A 749 -13.07 29.36 -4.95
CA ALA A 749 -14.30 30.13 -5.13
C ALA A 749 -14.07 31.59 -4.68
N GLY A 750 -14.10 32.54 -5.61
CA GLY A 750 -13.97 33.98 -5.36
C GLY A 750 -12.63 34.64 -5.73
N ARG A 751 -11.59 33.93 -6.16
CA ARG A 751 -10.37 34.56 -6.67
C ARG A 751 -9.81 33.81 -7.89
N SER A 752 -9.68 34.52 -9.01
CA SER A 752 -8.98 34.01 -10.20
C SER A 752 -7.50 33.89 -9.90
N VAL A 753 -6.95 32.66 -10.07
CA VAL A 753 -5.49 32.44 -10.05
C VAL A 753 -4.94 32.82 -11.42
N PRO A 754 -3.89 33.64 -11.53
CA PRO A 754 -3.27 33.97 -12.82
C PRO A 754 -2.77 32.71 -13.52
N ALA A 755 -3.09 32.57 -14.80
CA ALA A 755 -2.51 31.56 -15.67
C ALA A 755 -1.03 31.92 -15.92
N ALA A 756 -0.19 30.88 -15.96
CA ALA A 756 1.19 30.87 -16.41
C ALA A 756 2.17 31.84 -15.71
N ILE A 757 3.15 31.22 -15.08
CA ILE A 757 4.42 31.88 -14.83
C ILE A 757 5.15 31.94 -16.17
N ARG A 758 5.00 33.06 -16.89
CA ARG A 758 5.89 33.36 -18.02
C ARG A 758 7.27 33.70 -17.46
N PRO A 759 8.34 33.13 -17.97
CA PRO A 759 9.70 33.59 -17.61
C PRO A 759 9.86 35.03 -18.05
N ARG A 760 10.22 35.91 -17.14
CA ARG A 760 10.84 37.19 -17.46
C ARG A 760 12.34 37.01 -17.57
#